data_101ce1cf69813324b9ae8f9c63d09f08
#
_entry.id   101ce1cf69813324b9ae8f9c63d09f08
#
_cell.length_a   1.000
_cell.length_b   1.000
_cell.length_c   1.000
_cell.angle_alpha   90.00
_cell.angle_beta   90.00
_cell.angle_gamma   90.00
#
_symmetry.space_group_name_H-M   'P 1'
#
loop_
_entity.id
_entity.type
_entity.pdbx_description
1 polymer ?
#
loop_
_entity_poly.entity_id
_entity_poly.type
_entity_poly.pdbx_seq_one_letter_code
_entity_poly.pdbx_strand_id
1 'polypeptide(L)'
;MAREYSLENTRNIGIMAHIDAGKTTTTERILYYTGRSHKIGEVHDGAATMDWMEQEQERGITITSAATTTHWKGKRINIIDTPGHVDFTVEVERSLRVLDSSVAVFCAVAGVQPQSETVWRQAVRYNVPRIAFVNKMDRTGANYFNVCRQIKERLGAHALIMQVPIGAEADFSGLVDLVTMKAYKFLEGADLVNYEEIPIPEDLQDTVDEYRQKLVEDVAELDEELMEKFFETGDLDVKDIKKAVRKATIANDTVPVLCGSAFKNKGVQFLLEAVVDYCPSPVDVPSIKGTLPDGEEAERHPSDSEPFSALAFKVMTDPYVGKLTFFRVYSGTLESGSYVYNATKGKRERISRIVMMHANHRKEVDKVYAGDIAAAVGLKDVGTGDSLCAEDAPIILESMEFPDPVINIAIEPASKGDQDKMGIALAKLAEEDPTFKAWTDEETGQTIIAGMGELHLDIIVDRLKREFNVEANVGKPRVSYKETIRSAVHGEGKFVRQSGGRGQYGHAVIDLEPLEPGSGFQFESKIVGGAVPKEYIGPIEAGIKEAMENGVLAGYEVVDVKATLVDGSYHDVDSSEMAFKVAGSMAFKNCALKANSVLLEPVMKIEITVPEEYMGDVMGDLNSRRGRIEGMEAVDNTQIIRGFVPLSEMFGYATDLRSRTQGRGVYTMQSDHFEEVPKSIADEIIAKRNGK
;
A
#
# COMPACT_ATOMS: atom_id res chain seq x y z
N MET A 1 16.78 26.93 17.40
CA MET A 1 15.55 27.75 17.50
C MET A 1 14.51 26.94 18.25
N ALA A 2 13.56 27.59 18.92
CA ALA A 2 12.46 26.86 19.52
C ALA A 2 11.53 26.30 18.43
N ARG A 3 10.82 25.20 18.71
CA ARG A 3 9.81 24.59 17.86
C ARG A 3 8.72 25.61 17.50
N GLU A 4 8.35 25.71 16.24
CA GLU A 4 7.32 26.67 15.77
C GLU A 4 5.90 26.23 16.17
N TYR A 5 5.60 24.93 16.09
CA TYR A 5 4.34 24.33 16.47
C TYR A 5 4.56 23.20 17.47
N SER A 6 3.78 23.16 18.54
CA SER A 6 3.83 22.04 19.50
C SER A 6 3.32 20.73 18.86
N LEU A 7 3.62 19.60 19.48
CA LEU A 7 3.16 18.29 19.02
C LEU A 7 1.63 18.22 18.95
N GLU A 8 0.92 18.73 19.96
CA GLU A 8 -0.54 18.77 20.02
C GLU A 8 -1.15 19.61 18.89
N ASN A 9 -0.37 20.54 18.33
CA ASN A 9 -0.77 21.43 17.24
C ASN A 9 -0.32 20.92 15.85
N THR A 10 0.16 19.70 15.77
CA THR A 10 0.57 19.06 14.52
C THR A 10 -0.44 17.97 14.13
N ARG A 11 -0.69 17.82 12.83
CA ARG A 11 -1.49 16.75 12.22
C ARG A 11 -0.70 16.14 11.07
N ASN A 12 -0.53 14.83 11.06
CA ASN A 12 0.09 14.10 9.96
C ASN A 12 -0.98 13.27 9.29
N ILE A 13 -1.47 13.72 8.15
CA ILE A 13 -2.60 13.10 7.46
C ILE A 13 -2.20 12.57 6.09
N GLY A 14 -2.79 11.43 5.70
CA GLY A 14 -2.78 10.93 4.33
C GLY A 14 -4.09 11.21 3.64
N ILE A 15 -4.06 11.41 2.33
CA ILE A 15 -5.28 11.46 1.53
C ILE A 15 -5.31 10.21 0.67
N MET A 16 -6.29 9.33 0.92
CA MET A 16 -6.47 8.06 0.23
C MET A 16 -7.80 8.03 -0.51
N ALA A 17 -7.82 7.43 -1.69
CA ALA A 17 -9.02 7.33 -2.52
C ALA A 17 -8.85 6.26 -3.60
N HIS A 18 -9.95 5.82 -4.20
CA HIS A 18 -9.90 5.12 -5.47
C HIS A 18 -9.60 6.09 -6.62
N ILE A 19 -9.27 5.55 -7.80
CA ILE A 19 -9.05 6.32 -9.02
C ILE A 19 -10.30 7.18 -9.30
N ASP A 20 -10.07 8.41 -9.72
CA ASP A 20 -11.13 9.37 -10.05
C ASP A 20 -12.07 9.79 -8.91
N ALA A 21 -11.84 9.44 -7.65
CA ALA A 21 -12.62 9.97 -6.54
C ALA A 21 -12.41 11.49 -6.32
N GLY A 22 -11.36 12.05 -6.91
CA GLY A 22 -11.00 13.45 -6.78
C GLY A 22 -10.00 13.72 -5.66
N LYS A 23 -9.11 12.76 -5.37
CA LYS A 23 -8.04 12.85 -4.37
C LYS A 23 -7.15 14.08 -4.60
N THR A 24 -6.46 14.14 -5.72
CA THR A 24 -5.55 15.24 -6.07
C THR A 24 -6.28 16.59 -6.09
N THR A 25 -7.50 16.62 -6.65
CA THR A 25 -8.34 17.83 -6.61
C THR A 25 -8.62 18.27 -5.17
N THR A 26 -8.92 17.34 -4.27
CA THR A 26 -9.16 17.67 -2.85
C THR A 26 -7.89 18.22 -2.20
N THR A 27 -6.73 17.60 -2.45
CA THR A 27 -5.43 18.05 -1.94
C THR A 27 -5.09 19.46 -2.46
N GLU A 28 -5.26 19.71 -3.76
CA GLU A 28 -5.01 21.03 -4.37
C GLU A 28 -5.93 22.11 -3.76
N ARG A 29 -7.19 21.79 -3.47
CA ARG A 29 -8.11 22.73 -2.81
C ARG A 29 -7.72 23.02 -1.35
N ILE A 30 -7.24 22.01 -0.63
CA ILE A 30 -6.69 22.20 0.72
C ILE A 30 -5.51 23.18 0.65
N LEU A 31 -4.58 22.98 -0.29
CA LEU A 31 -3.42 23.86 -0.46
C LEU A 31 -3.82 25.30 -0.83
N TYR A 32 -4.84 25.43 -1.67
CA TYR A 32 -5.37 26.74 -2.07
C TYR A 32 -6.03 27.49 -0.91
N TYR A 33 -6.94 26.82 -0.17
CA TYR A 33 -7.62 27.43 1.00
C TYR A 33 -6.66 27.80 2.13
N THR A 34 -5.55 27.10 2.24
CA THR A 34 -4.52 27.39 3.25
C THR A 34 -3.46 28.39 2.79
N GLY A 35 -3.64 28.96 1.60
CA GLY A 35 -2.74 29.99 1.03
C GLY A 35 -1.37 29.51 0.61
N ARG A 36 -1.19 28.18 0.43
CA ARG A 36 0.06 27.58 -0.06
C ARG A 36 0.17 27.62 -1.58
N SER A 37 -0.93 27.54 -2.30
CA SER A 37 -1.01 27.76 -3.72
C SER A 37 -1.74 29.08 -4.02
N HIS A 38 -1.19 29.86 -4.94
CA HIS A 38 -1.83 31.12 -5.41
C HIS A 38 -2.74 30.92 -6.62
N LYS A 39 -2.70 29.71 -7.22
CA LYS A 39 -3.56 29.31 -8.33
C LYS A 39 -4.15 27.95 -8.02
N ILE A 40 -5.37 27.76 -8.48
CA ILE A 40 -6.03 26.45 -8.43
C ILE A 40 -5.36 25.57 -9.49
N GLY A 41 -4.67 24.49 -9.07
CA GLY A 41 -4.14 23.47 -9.96
C GLY A 41 -5.28 22.56 -10.43
N GLU A 42 -5.56 22.54 -11.73
CA GLU A 42 -6.51 21.61 -12.32
C GLU A 42 -5.76 20.36 -12.82
N VAL A 43 -6.23 19.19 -12.40
CA VAL A 43 -5.60 17.90 -12.80
C VAL A 43 -5.69 17.67 -14.30
N HIS A 44 -6.82 18.04 -14.91
CA HIS A 44 -7.04 17.89 -16.37
C HIS A 44 -6.16 18.79 -17.23
N ASP A 45 -5.67 19.89 -16.66
CA ASP A 45 -4.78 20.83 -17.37
C ASP A 45 -3.28 20.54 -17.08
N GLY A 46 -2.99 19.47 -16.33
CA GLY A 46 -1.62 19.12 -15.91
C GLY A 46 -0.98 20.18 -14.98
N ALA A 47 -1.80 21.00 -14.32
CA ALA A 47 -1.35 22.11 -13.48
C ALA A 47 -1.35 21.80 -11.97
N ALA A 48 -1.64 20.55 -11.58
CA ALA A 48 -1.67 20.13 -10.18
C ALA A 48 -0.26 20.16 -9.56
N THR A 49 -0.15 20.80 -8.40
CA THR A 49 1.15 20.98 -7.71
C THR A 49 1.66 19.65 -7.13
N MET A 50 0.75 18.76 -6.72
CA MET A 50 1.09 17.49 -6.10
C MET A 50 1.45 16.41 -7.13
N ASP A 51 0.87 16.43 -8.31
CA ASP A 51 1.22 15.55 -9.44
C ASP A 51 2.37 16.20 -10.22
N TRP A 52 3.57 16.09 -9.69
CA TRP A 52 4.77 16.81 -10.20
C TRP A 52 5.51 16.06 -11.31
N MET A 53 5.27 14.75 -11.48
CA MET A 53 5.85 13.97 -12.57
C MET A 53 5.08 14.23 -13.87
N GLU A 54 5.80 14.36 -14.99
CA GLU A 54 5.17 14.50 -16.31
C GLU A 54 4.17 13.37 -16.61
N GLN A 55 4.50 12.14 -16.20
CA GLN A 55 3.65 10.96 -16.36
C GLN A 55 2.36 11.03 -15.54
N GLU A 56 2.39 11.61 -14.34
CA GLU A 56 1.20 11.86 -13.54
C GLU A 56 0.28 12.86 -14.23
N GLN A 57 0.86 13.94 -14.75
CA GLN A 57 0.13 14.99 -15.47
C GLN A 57 -0.47 14.48 -16.78
N GLU A 58 0.29 13.73 -17.57
CA GLU A 58 -0.16 13.16 -18.85
C GLU A 58 -1.28 12.13 -18.66
N ARG A 59 -1.19 11.30 -17.60
CA ARG A 59 -2.14 10.22 -17.35
C ARG A 59 -3.30 10.63 -16.44
N GLY A 60 -3.19 11.76 -15.74
CA GLY A 60 -4.17 12.24 -14.78
C GLY A 60 -4.30 11.38 -13.53
N ILE A 61 -3.25 10.65 -13.15
CA ILE A 61 -3.22 9.76 -11.98
C ILE A 61 -1.98 10.05 -11.13
N THR A 62 -2.10 9.98 -9.82
CA THR A 62 -0.96 10.02 -8.90
C THR A 62 -0.24 8.68 -8.92
N ILE A 63 1.06 8.70 -9.16
CA ILE A 63 1.95 7.53 -9.24
C ILE A 63 2.78 7.41 -7.97
N THR A 64 3.38 8.54 -7.54
CA THR A 64 4.22 8.58 -6.35
C THR A 64 3.58 9.43 -5.26
N SER A 65 3.77 9.03 -3.99
CA SER A 65 3.32 9.85 -2.87
C SER A 65 4.11 11.16 -2.81
N ALA A 66 3.41 12.27 -2.64
CA ALA A 66 3.99 13.60 -2.46
C ALA A 66 3.66 14.14 -1.06
N ALA A 67 4.66 14.74 -0.41
CA ALA A 67 4.50 15.34 0.91
C ALA A 67 4.45 16.86 0.83
N THR A 68 3.55 17.47 1.59
CA THR A 68 3.47 18.93 1.72
C THR A 68 3.04 19.33 3.12
N THR A 69 3.31 20.58 3.48
CA THR A 69 2.96 21.12 4.80
C THR A 69 2.13 22.38 4.63
N THR A 70 1.03 22.44 5.37
CA THR A 70 0.14 23.61 5.39
C THR A 70 -0.32 23.93 6.81
N HIS A 71 -1.12 24.99 6.96
CA HIS A 71 -1.57 25.49 8.27
C HIS A 71 -3.06 25.87 8.23
N TRP A 72 -3.80 25.46 9.26
CA TRP A 72 -5.21 25.81 9.42
C TRP A 72 -5.55 26.05 10.89
N LYS A 73 -6.20 27.15 11.21
CA LYS A 73 -6.64 27.50 12.58
C LYS A 73 -5.57 27.27 13.66
N GLY A 74 -4.31 27.69 13.39
CA GLY A 74 -3.20 27.57 14.34
C GLY A 74 -2.62 26.14 14.46
N LYS A 75 -3.05 25.20 13.64
CA LYS A 75 -2.47 23.86 13.53
C LYS A 75 -1.63 23.75 12.28
N ARG A 76 -0.52 23.01 12.39
CA ARG A 76 0.29 22.58 11.27
C ARG A 76 -0.24 21.24 10.76
N ILE A 77 -0.47 21.14 9.46
CA ILE A 77 -0.97 19.93 8.81
C ILE A 77 0.07 19.49 7.78
N ASN A 78 0.68 18.33 8.03
CA ASN A 78 1.51 17.65 7.06
C ASN A 78 0.60 16.69 6.29
N ILE A 79 0.64 16.75 4.97
CA ILE A 79 -0.21 15.97 4.08
C ILE A 79 0.69 15.09 3.22
N ILE A 80 0.39 13.80 3.17
CA ILE A 80 0.96 12.88 2.19
C ILE A 80 -0.16 12.48 1.24
N ASP A 81 -0.05 12.90 -0.02
CA ASP A 81 -0.94 12.47 -1.10
C ASP A 81 -0.51 11.10 -1.60
N THR A 82 -1.40 10.10 -1.56
CA THR A 82 -1.07 8.72 -1.89
C THR A 82 -1.66 8.30 -3.24
N PRO A 83 -1.02 7.40 -4.01
CA PRO A 83 -1.63 6.88 -5.23
C PRO A 83 -2.97 6.20 -4.97
N GLY A 84 -3.84 6.22 -5.98
CA GLY A 84 -5.14 5.52 -5.92
C GLY A 84 -5.18 4.21 -6.71
N HIS A 85 -4.10 3.87 -7.46
CA HIS A 85 -4.05 2.70 -8.32
C HIS A 85 -3.47 1.48 -7.59
N VAL A 86 -4.04 0.30 -7.84
CA VAL A 86 -3.62 -0.95 -7.18
C VAL A 86 -2.16 -1.34 -7.44
N ASP A 87 -1.60 -0.98 -8.59
CA ASP A 87 -0.19 -1.24 -8.92
C ASP A 87 0.78 -0.46 -8.00
N PHE A 88 0.29 0.56 -7.29
CA PHE A 88 1.05 1.42 -6.37
C PHE A 88 0.63 1.27 -4.92
N THR A 89 0.03 0.14 -4.54
CA THR A 89 -0.41 -0.12 -3.14
C THR A 89 0.72 0.01 -2.14
N VAL A 90 1.94 -0.28 -2.53
CA VAL A 90 3.14 -0.11 -1.69
C VAL A 90 3.41 1.35 -1.32
N GLU A 91 3.19 2.28 -2.25
CA GLU A 91 3.26 3.72 -1.94
C GLU A 91 2.23 4.11 -0.88
N VAL A 92 1.03 3.50 -0.94
CA VAL A 92 -0.02 3.70 0.07
C VAL A 92 0.41 3.11 1.42
N GLU A 93 0.92 1.89 1.44
CA GLU A 93 1.38 1.23 2.68
C GLU A 93 2.52 1.99 3.36
N ARG A 94 3.53 2.40 2.59
CA ARG A 94 4.64 3.23 3.09
C ARG A 94 4.14 4.51 3.75
N SER A 95 3.17 5.16 3.11
CA SER A 95 2.59 6.39 3.62
C SER A 95 1.76 6.15 4.87
N LEU A 96 0.88 5.16 4.87
CA LEU A 96 0.04 4.82 6.03
C LEU A 96 0.86 4.48 7.27
N ARG A 97 2.03 3.84 7.09
CA ARG A 97 2.91 3.47 8.20
C ARG A 97 3.45 4.68 8.99
N VAL A 98 3.56 5.83 8.34
CA VAL A 98 4.13 7.05 8.93
C VAL A 98 3.11 8.15 9.21
N LEU A 99 1.84 7.89 8.96
CA LEU A 99 0.74 8.82 9.20
C LEU A 99 0.07 8.58 10.55
N ASP A 100 -0.47 9.65 11.12
CA ASP A 100 -1.26 9.57 12.35
C ASP A 100 -2.75 9.38 12.05
N SER A 101 -3.20 9.79 10.86
CA SER A 101 -4.58 9.63 10.39
C SER A 101 -4.67 9.74 8.88
N SER A 102 -5.84 9.44 8.33
CA SER A 102 -6.11 9.59 6.90
C SER A 102 -7.49 10.16 6.61
N VAL A 103 -7.59 10.84 5.46
CA VAL A 103 -8.83 11.29 4.86
C VAL A 103 -9.15 10.33 3.71
N ALA A 104 -10.22 9.56 3.86
CA ALA A 104 -10.72 8.67 2.83
C ALA A 104 -11.72 9.42 1.94
N VAL A 105 -11.35 9.66 0.68
CA VAL A 105 -12.20 10.36 -0.28
C VAL A 105 -12.99 9.34 -1.10
N PHE A 106 -14.32 9.46 -1.03
CA PHE A 106 -15.27 8.64 -1.79
C PHE A 106 -15.98 9.46 -2.85
N CYS A 107 -16.35 8.85 -3.96
CA CYS A 107 -17.17 9.50 -4.97
C CYS A 107 -18.66 9.38 -4.59
N ALA A 108 -19.40 10.48 -4.59
CA ALA A 108 -20.83 10.50 -4.25
C ALA A 108 -21.69 9.67 -5.24
N VAL A 109 -21.19 9.44 -6.45
CA VAL A 109 -21.86 8.64 -7.49
C VAL A 109 -21.43 7.17 -7.42
N ALA A 110 -20.12 6.91 -7.44
CA ALA A 110 -19.58 5.56 -7.49
C ALA A 110 -19.58 4.84 -6.13
N GLY A 111 -19.64 5.58 -5.03
CA GLY A 111 -19.63 5.04 -3.68
C GLY A 111 -18.32 4.33 -3.30
N VAL A 112 -18.44 3.23 -2.57
CA VAL A 112 -17.32 2.38 -2.16
C VAL A 112 -16.98 1.43 -3.30
N GLN A 113 -15.76 1.54 -3.83
CA GLN A 113 -15.22 0.68 -4.89
C GLN A 113 -14.20 -0.32 -4.34
N PRO A 114 -13.85 -1.40 -5.05
CA PRO A 114 -12.87 -2.40 -4.59
C PRO A 114 -11.52 -1.80 -4.22
N GLN A 115 -11.06 -0.80 -4.96
CA GLN A 115 -9.83 -0.06 -4.60
C GLN A 115 -9.98 0.66 -3.26
N SER A 116 -11.16 1.24 -2.98
CA SER A 116 -11.46 1.86 -1.69
C SER A 116 -11.37 0.82 -0.57
N GLU A 117 -11.92 -0.39 -0.79
CA GLU A 117 -11.85 -1.49 0.18
C GLU A 117 -10.41 -1.94 0.45
N THR A 118 -9.58 -2.01 -0.60
CA THR A 118 -8.16 -2.40 -0.46
C THR A 118 -7.39 -1.39 0.39
N VAL A 119 -7.46 -0.11 0.03
CA VAL A 119 -6.77 0.96 0.78
C VAL A 119 -7.34 1.09 2.19
N TRP A 120 -8.63 0.90 2.37
CA TRP A 120 -9.27 0.89 3.67
C TRP A 120 -8.77 -0.25 4.57
N ARG A 121 -8.65 -1.48 4.04
CA ARG A 121 -8.08 -2.63 4.76
C ARG A 121 -6.64 -2.38 5.18
N GLN A 122 -5.84 -1.74 4.32
CA GLN A 122 -4.48 -1.33 4.69
C GLN A 122 -4.47 -0.32 5.84
N ALA A 123 -5.34 0.69 5.81
CA ALA A 123 -5.46 1.65 6.91
C ALA A 123 -5.92 0.97 8.23
N VAL A 124 -6.80 -0.03 8.15
CA VAL A 124 -7.20 -0.87 9.31
C VAL A 124 -6.01 -1.67 9.84
N ARG A 125 -5.25 -2.33 8.95
CA ARG A 125 -4.07 -3.13 9.32
C ARG A 125 -3.04 -2.31 10.10
N TYR A 126 -2.81 -1.06 9.67
CA TYR A 126 -1.87 -0.15 10.35
C TYR A 126 -2.51 0.66 11.47
N ASN A 127 -3.75 0.36 11.84
CA ASN A 127 -4.51 1.04 12.89
C ASN A 127 -4.55 2.57 12.73
N VAL A 128 -4.66 3.05 11.49
CA VAL A 128 -4.69 4.48 11.16
C VAL A 128 -6.10 5.04 11.32
N PRO A 129 -6.34 6.01 12.21
CA PRO A 129 -7.61 6.73 12.33
C PRO A 129 -8.04 7.38 11.02
N ARG A 130 -9.36 7.39 10.75
CA ARG A 130 -9.89 7.84 9.47
C ARG A 130 -11.05 8.80 9.64
N ILE A 131 -11.10 9.80 8.74
CA ILE A 131 -12.31 10.56 8.43
C ILE A 131 -12.67 10.34 6.97
N ALA A 132 -13.94 10.35 6.62
CA ALA A 132 -14.43 10.14 5.27
C ALA A 132 -14.94 11.44 4.66
N PHE A 133 -14.62 11.67 3.40
CA PHE A 133 -15.10 12.81 2.62
C PHE A 133 -15.78 12.32 1.35
N VAL A 134 -17.10 12.50 1.29
CA VAL A 134 -17.91 12.15 0.12
C VAL A 134 -17.86 13.33 -0.86
N ASN A 135 -17.04 13.17 -1.89
CA ASN A 135 -16.72 14.16 -2.90
C ASN A 135 -17.61 14.02 -4.15
N LYS A 136 -17.59 15.02 -5.01
CA LYS A 136 -18.35 15.07 -6.26
C LYS A 136 -19.88 15.13 -6.05
N MET A 137 -20.31 15.80 -5.00
CA MET A 137 -21.75 16.03 -4.73
C MET A 137 -22.47 16.81 -5.82
N ASP A 138 -21.72 17.47 -6.72
CA ASP A 138 -22.20 18.22 -7.88
C ASP A 138 -22.49 17.36 -9.12
N ARG A 139 -22.16 16.06 -9.10
CA ARG A 139 -22.33 15.15 -10.23
C ARG A 139 -23.71 14.53 -10.27
N THR A 140 -24.24 14.29 -11.46
CA THR A 140 -25.51 13.57 -11.65
C THR A 140 -25.41 12.16 -11.06
N GLY A 141 -26.40 11.74 -10.28
CA GLY A 141 -26.40 10.48 -9.54
C GLY A 141 -25.72 10.56 -8.16
N ALA A 142 -25.30 11.74 -7.70
CA ALA A 142 -24.69 11.89 -6.38
C ALA A 142 -25.66 11.57 -5.24
N ASN A 143 -25.29 10.65 -4.35
CA ASN A 143 -26.09 10.24 -3.21
C ASN A 143 -25.24 10.03 -1.96
N TYR A 144 -25.18 11.04 -1.12
CA TYR A 144 -24.40 11.06 0.12
C TYR A 144 -24.78 9.92 1.10
N PHE A 145 -26.08 9.76 1.37
CA PHE A 145 -26.56 8.78 2.34
C PHE A 145 -26.34 7.35 1.90
N ASN A 146 -26.41 7.10 0.59
CA ASN A 146 -26.09 5.78 0.03
C ASN A 146 -24.60 5.45 0.24
N VAL A 147 -23.69 6.42 0.06
CA VAL A 147 -22.25 6.22 0.32
C VAL A 147 -22.00 5.96 1.81
N CYS A 148 -22.66 6.70 2.71
CA CYS A 148 -22.57 6.45 4.15
C CYS A 148 -23.01 5.03 4.52
N ARG A 149 -24.11 4.54 3.91
CA ARG A 149 -24.57 3.17 4.07
C ARG A 149 -23.54 2.15 3.56
N GLN A 150 -22.96 2.36 2.38
CA GLN A 150 -21.94 1.48 1.82
C GLN A 150 -20.66 1.45 2.69
N ILE A 151 -20.25 2.57 3.29
CA ILE A 151 -19.12 2.60 4.23
C ILE A 151 -19.41 1.65 5.41
N LYS A 152 -20.64 1.65 5.94
CA LYS A 152 -21.06 0.75 7.01
C LYS A 152 -21.11 -0.72 6.54
N GLU A 153 -21.77 -1.00 5.43
CA GLU A 153 -22.06 -2.36 4.97
C GLU A 153 -20.82 -3.05 4.35
N ARG A 154 -20.05 -2.33 3.52
CA ARG A 154 -18.94 -2.91 2.77
C ARG A 154 -17.59 -2.79 3.49
N LEU A 155 -17.38 -1.73 4.26
CA LEU A 155 -16.13 -1.50 4.98
C LEU A 155 -16.21 -1.90 6.46
N GLY A 156 -17.40 -2.26 6.96
CA GLY A 156 -17.63 -2.63 8.36
C GLY A 156 -17.36 -1.48 9.34
N ALA A 157 -17.41 -0.24 8.88
CA ALA A 157 -17.07 0.94 9.67
C ALA A 157 -18.31 1.56 10.33
N HIS A 158 -18.16 2.01 11.57
CA HIS A 158 -19.20 2.82 12.24
C HIS A 158 -19.13 4.25 11.72
N ALA A 159 -19.85 4.53 10.62
CA ALA A 159 -19.89 5.82 9.96
C ALA A 159 -20.79 6.80 10.73
N LEU A 160 -20.22 7.87 11.26
CA LEU A 160 -20.96 8.97 11.87
C LEU A 160 -21.30 10.02 10.81
N ILE A 161 -22.56 10.21 10.52
CA ILE A 161 -23.04 11.25 9.60
C ILE A 161 -22.93 12.60 10.30
N MET A 162 -21.98 13.42 9.87
CA MET A 162 -21.69 14.72 10.49
C MET A 162 -22.46 15.87 9.84
N GLN A 163 -22.96 15.67 8.63
CA GLN A 163 -23.55 16.72 7.80
C GLN A 163 -24.76 16.21 7.02
N VAL A 164 -25.68 17.12 6.71
CA VAL A 164 -26.76 16.89 5.75
C VAL A 164 -26.54 17.84 4.58
N PRO A 165 -26.40 17.37 3.32
CA PRO A 165 -26.23 18.25 2.16
C PRO A 165 -27.50 19.04 1.87
N ILE A 166 -27.37 20.31 1.47
CA ILE A 166 -28.44 21.15 0.96
C ILE A 166 -28.45 21.04 -0.56
N GLY A 167 -29.42 20.30 -1.10
CA GLY A 167 -29.47 19.92 -2.49
C GLY A 167 -28.48 18.79 -2.85
N ALA A 168 -28.57 18.33 -4.08
CA ALA A 168 -27.69 17.32 -4.66
C ALA A 168 -27.47 17.66 -6.14
N GLU A 169 -26.44 17.05 -6.76
CA GLU A 169 -26.13 17.25 -8.17
C GLU A 169 -25.90 18.75 -8.51
N ALA A 170 -26.55 19.25 -9.54
CA ALA A 170 -26.46 20.67 -9.93
C ALA A 170 -26.95 21.64 -8.85
N ASP A 171 -27.89 21.18 -7.99
CA ASP A 171 -28.49 21.97 -6.93
C ASP A 171 -27.74 21.89 -5.58
N PHE A 172 -26.60 21.19 -5.53
CA PHE A 172 -25.75 21.14 -4.34
C PHE A 172 -25.22 22.53 -3.99
N SER A 173 -25.88 23.20 -3.06
CA SER A 173 -25.67 24.62 -2.72
C SER A 173 -25.16 24.87 -1.31
N GLY A 174 -25.16 23.87 -0.42
CA GLY A 174 -24.77 24.05 0.96
C GLY A 174 -24.76 22.77 1.75
N LEU A 175 -24.62 22.90 3.05
CA LEU A 175 -24.71 21.78 4.01
C LEU A 175 -25.24 22.26 5.36
N VAL A 176 -25.80 21.35 6.13
CA VAL A 176 -26.13 21.54 7.55
C VAL A 176 -25.11 20.73 8.36
N ASP A 177 -24.41 21.40 9.27
CA ASP A 177 -23.54 20.78 10.26
C ASP A 177 -24.38 20.27 11.43
N LEU A 178 -24.44 18.97 11.60
CA LEU A 178 -25.24 18.32 12.64
C LEU A 178 -24.66 18.50 14.04
N VAL A 179 -23.37 18.82 14.17
CA VAL A 179 -22.74 19.06 15.46
C VAL A 179 -23.18 20.40 16.04
N THR A 180 -23.14 21.43 15.22
CA THR A 180 -23.49 22.81 15.65
C THR A 180 -24.95 23.17 15.37
N MET A 181 -25.67 22.36 14.62
CA MET A 181 -27.03 22.62 14.14
C MET A 181 -27.13 23.95 13.38
N LYS A 182 -26.17 24.18 12.48
CA LYS A 182 -26.09 25.37 11.65
C LYS A 182 -26.08 24.98 10.19
N ALA A 183 -26.82 25.72 9.38
CA ALA A 183 -26.82 25.56 7.95
C ALA A 183 -25.90 26.60 7.27
N TYR A 184 -25.21 26.18 6.26
CA TYR A 184 -24.27 27.00 5.50
C TYR A 184 -24.54 26.88 3.99
N LYS A 185 -24.65 28.05 3.34
CA LYS A 185 -24.80 28.15 1.90
C LYS A 185 -23.50 28.61 1.27
N PHE A 186 -23.07 27.93 0.21
CA PHE A 186 -21.89 28.29 -0.54
C PHE A 186 -22.17 29.47 -1.46
N LEU A 187 -21.29 30.50 -1.40
CA LEU A 187 -21.42 31.71 -2.23
C LEU A 187 -20.67 31.51 -3.55
N GLU A 188 -21.38 31.62 -4.66
CA GLU A 188 -20.78 31.51 -6.00
C GLU A 188 -20.17 32.83 -6.46
N GLY A 189 -19.11 32.80 -7.26
CA GLY A 189 -18.57 33.95 -7.97
C GLY A 189 -17.27 34.57 -7.48
N ALA A 190 -16.59 33.95 -6.50
CA ALA A 190 -15.24 34.33 -6.10
C ALA A 190 -14.24 33.17 -6.40
N ASP A 191 -12.96 33.49 -6.58
CA ASP A 191 -11.88 32.48 -6.72
C ASP A 191 -11.84 31.53 -5.49
N LEU A 192 -12.22 32.03 -4.31
CA LEU A 192 -12.47 31.28 -3.09
C LEU A 192 -13.97 31.25 -2.82
N VAL A 193 -14.58 30.06 -2.83
CA VAL A 193 -15.98 29.90 -2.41
C VAL A 193 -16.04 30.09 -0.90
N ASN A 194 -16.60 31.22 -0.49
CA ASN A 194 -16.97 31.47 0.89
C ASN A 194 -18.36 30.89 1.17
N TYR A 195 -18.73 30.82 2.43
CA TYR A 195 -20.05 30.39 2.84
C TYR A 195 -20.66 31.42 3.81
N GLU A 196 -21.99 31.47 3.85
CA GLU A 196 -22.74 32.24 4.82
C GLU A 196 -23.62 31.31 5.65
N GLU A 197 -23.77 31.64 6.92
CA GLU A 197 -24.72 30.96 7.79
C GLU A 197 -26.15 31.36 7.40
N ILE A 198 -27.00 30.38 7.19
CA ILE A 198 -28.41 30.56 6.84
C ILE A 198 -29.28 29.77 7.84
N PRO A 199 -30.60 30.10 7.98
CA PRO A 199 -31.52 29.20 8.64
C PRO A 199 -31.58 27.83 7.97
N ILE A 200 -31.80 26.78 8.76
CA ILE A 200 -32.02 25.42 8.21
C ILE A 200 -33.24 25.48 7.28
N PRO A 201 -33.12 25.02 6.01
CA PRO A 201 -34.25 24.99 5.09
C PRO A 201 -35.43 24.17 5.66
N GLU A 202 -36.64 24.68 5.53
CA GLU A 202 -37.84 24.05 6.09
C GLU A 202 -38.08 22.63 5.55
N ASP A 203 -37.77 22.40 4.29
CA ASP A 203 -37.86 21.09 3.61
C ASP A 203 -36.84 20.06 4.09
N LEU A 204 -35.78 20.50 4.75
CA LEU A 204 -34.75 19.63 5.32
C LEU A 204 -34.87 19.45 6.85
N GLN A 205 -35.75 20.18 7.50
CA GLN A 205 -35.82 20.19 8.97
C GLN A 205 -36.02 18.78 9.55
N ASP A 206 -36.99 18.02 9.03
CA ASP A 206 -37.25 16.65 9.48
C ASP A 206 -36.05 15.72 9.30
N THR A 207 -35.36 15.83 8.15
CA THR A 207 -34.16 15.06 7.88
C THR A 207 -33.02 15.44 8.81
N VAL A 208 -32.82 16.73 9.05
CA VAL A 208 -31.77 17.22 9.94
C VAL A 208 -32.03 16.76 11.37
N ASP A 209 -33.27 16.85 11.85
CA ASP A 209 -33.63 16.41 13.20
C ASP A 209 -33.45 14.89 13.37
N GLU A 210 -33.85 14.10 12.38
CA GLU A 210 -33.62 12.65 12.37
C GLU A 210 -32.12 12.30 12.46
N TYR A 211 -31.29 12.90 11.61
CA TYR A 211 -29.85 12.61 11.61
C TYR A 211 -29.09 13.22 12.78
N ARG A 212 -29.57 14.37 13.33
CA ARG A 212 -29.06 14.91 14.59
C ARG A 212 -29.32 13.94 15.74
N GLN A 213 -30.52 13.42 15.85
CA GLN A 213 -30.85 12.46 16.89
C GLN A 213 -29.98 11.20 16.77
N LYS A 214 -29.84 10.62 15.57
CA LYS A 214 -28.94 9.48 15.34
C LYS A 214 -27.49 9.79 15.74
N LEU A 215 -26.97 10.95 15.35
CA LEU A 215 -25.62 11.35 15.73
C LEU A 215 -25.45 11.43 17.24
N VAL A 216 -26.41 12.03 17.95
CA VAL A 216 -26.36 12.19 19.41
C VAL A 216 -26.47 10.83 20.11
N GLU A 217 -27.34 9.93 19.62
CA GLU A 217 -27.48 8.57 20.13
C GLU A 217 -26.18 7.79 19.94
N ASP A 218 -25.62 7.78 18.72
CA ASP A 218 -24.32 7.11 18.41
C ASP A 218 -23.18 7.66 19.28
N VAL A 219 -23.15 8.98 19.54
CA VAL A 219 -22.13 9.61 20.37
C VAL A 219 -22.36 9.31 21.87
N ALA A 220 -23.59 9.25 22.31
CA ALA A 220 -23.93 8.92 23.72
C ALA A 220 -23.52 7.49 24.06
N GLU A 221 -23.60 6.54 23.10
CA GLU A 221 -23.16 5.15 23.29
C GLU A 221 -21.65 5.00 23.50
N LEU A 222 -20.84 6.01 23.14
CA LEU A 222 -19.37 5.98 23.26
C LEU A 222 -18.84 6.20 24.69
N ASP A 223 -19.67 6.75 25.59
CA ASP A 223 -19.22 7.12 26.94
C ASP A 223 -20.40 7.11 27.92
N GLU A 224 -20.24 6.46 29.09
CA GLU A 224 -21.30 6.33 30.10
C GLU A 224 -21.82 7.68 30.62
N GLU A 225 -20.92 8.68 30.82
CA GLU A 225 -21.32 10.02 31.27
C GLU A 225 -22.19 10.73 30.22
N LEU A 226 -21.87 10.54 28.94
CA LEU A 226 -22.64 11.10 27.84
C LEU A 226 -24.00 10.42 27.69
N MET A 227 -24.05 9.12 27.93
CA MET A 227 -25.28 8.34 27.94
C MET A 227 -26.24 8.85 29.03
N GLU A 228 -25.74 9.03 30.25
CA GLU A 228 -26.53 9.60 31.35
C GLU A 228 -27.05 11.00 31.00
N LYS A 229 -26.17 11.86 30.48
CA LYS A 229 -26.53 13.22 30.07
C LYS A 229 -27.57 13.24 28.96
N PHE A 230 -27.47 12.34 27.98
CA PHE A 230 -28.46 12.20 26.93
C PHE A 230 -29.83 11.76 27.46
N PHE A 231 -29.88 10.82 28.40
CA PHE A 231 -31.12 10.40 29.01
C PHE A 231 -31.78 11.51 29.84
N GLU A 232 -31.02 12.43 30.44
CA GLU A 232 -31.54 13.54 31.21
C GLU A 232 -32.05 14.68 30.32
N THR A 233 -31.36 15.01 29.24
CA THR A 233 -31.58 16.23 28.45
C THR A 233 -32.18 15.99 27.08
N GLY A 234 -32.04 14.77 26.52
CA GLY A 234 -32.41 14.42 25.15
C GLY A 234 -31.48 14.92 24.07
N ASP A 235 -30.37 15.63 24.44
CA ASP A 235 -29.36 16.13 23.50
C ASP A 235 -27.99 16.25 24.18
N LEU A 236 -26.93 16.52 23.41
CA LEU A 236 -25.58 16.72 23.89
C LEU A 236 -25.00 18.06 23.41
N ASP A 237 -24.15 18.66 24.26
CA ASP A 237 -23.46 19.89 23.91
C ASP A 237 -22.43 19.69 22.76
N VAL A 238 -22.29 20.72 21.93
CA VAL A 238 -21.29 20.72 20.82
C VAL A 238 -19.89 20.31 21.28
N LYS A 239 -19.49 20.78 22.48
CA LYS A 239 -18.17 20.49 23.04
C LYS A 239 -18.01 19.02 23.43
N ASP A 240 -19.04 18.44 23.98
CA ASP A 240 -19.06 17.04 24.38
C ASP A 240 -19.06 16.12 23.13
N ILE A 241 -19.88 16.44 22.13
CA ILE A 241 -19.91 15.74 20.86
C ILE A 241 -18.51 15.76 20.21
N LYS A 242 -17.90 16.93 20.06
CA LYS A 242 -16.57 17.06 19.45
C LYS A 242 -15.51 16.24 20.18
N LYS A 243 -15.52 16.27 21.52
CA LYS A 243 -14.59 15.52 22.35
C LYS A 243 -14.78 14.02 22.21
N ALA A 244 -16.01 13.53 22.23
CA ALA A 244 -16.34 12.13 22.10
C ALA A 244 -16.02 11.59 20.70
N VAL A 245 -16.44 12.29 19.65
CA VAL A 245 -16.13 11.93 18.26
C VAL A 245 -14.64 11.89 18.04
N ARG A 246 -13.86 12.86 18.55
CA ARG A 246 -12.40 12.82 18.47
C ARG A 246 -11.82 11.58 19.14
N LYS A 247 -12.23 11.28 20.38
CA LYS A 247 -11.76 10.13 21.15
C LYS A 247 -12.04 8.81 20.40
N ALA A 248 -13.27 8.65 19.90
CA ALA A 248 -13.69 7.46 19.17
C ALA A 248 -13.02 7.34 17.79
N THR A 249 -12.79 8.46 17.09
CA THR A 249 -12.04 8.47 15.82
C THR A 249 -10.60 8.02 16.04
N ILE A 250 -9.93 8.52 17.07
CA ILE A 250 -8.56 8.14 17.43
C ILE A 250 -8.47 6.66 17.81
N ALA A 251 -9.49 6.13 18.49
CA ALA A 251 -9.59 4.71 18.83
C ALA A 251 -9.96 3.80 17.66
N ASN A 252 -10.28 4.37 16.49
CA ASN A 252 -10.82 3.67 15.33
C ASN A 252 -12.23 3.05 15.53
N ASP A 253 -12.96 3.47 16.55
CA ASP A 253 -14.32 3.00 16.83
C ASP A 253 -15.33 3.62 15.86
N THR A 254 -15.10 4.84 15.41
CA THR A 254 -16.00 5.59 14.54
C THR A 254 -15.25 6.30 13.41
N VAL A 255 -16.00 6.61 12.35
CA VAL A 255 -15.52 7.36 11.18
C VAL A 255 -16.46 8.53 10.90
N PRO A 256 -16.05 9.78 11.20
CA PRO A 256 -16.81 10.96 10.80
C PRO A 256 -16.91 11.08 9.28
N VAL A 257 -18.12 11.26 8.75
CA VAL A 257 -18.37 11.37 7.30
C VAL A 257 -18.87 12.76 6.96
N LEU A 258 -18.18 13.41 6.03
CA LEU A 258 -18.46 14.75 5.53
C LEU A 258 -18.79 14.71 4.04
N CYS A 259 -19.37 15.77 3.50
CA CYS A 259 -19.71 15.88 2.08
C CYS A 259 -19.17 17.17 1.45
N GLY A 260 -18.99 17.13 0.13
CA GLY A 260 -18.55 18.30 -0.62
C GLY A 260 -18.34 18.04 -2.11
N SER A 261 -17.88 19.07 -2.79
CA SER A 261 -17.38 19.02 -4.16
C SER A 261 -16.06 19.80 -4.25
N ALA A 262 -14.96 19.08 -4.24
CA ALA A 262 -13.65 19.70 -4.34
C ALA A 262 -13.49 20.50 -5.64
N PHE A 263 -13.97 19.96 -6.77
CA PHE A 263 -13.93 20.65 -8.07
C PHE A 263 -14.68 22.01 -8.06
N LYS A 264 -15.78 22.06 -7.35
CA LYS A 264 -16.58 23.30 -7.17
C LYS A 264 -16.17 24.13 -5.96
N ASN A 265 -15.07 23.78 -5.28
CA ASN A 265 -14.57 24.45 -4.07
C ASN A 265 -15.59 24.45 -2.90
N LYS A 266 -16.50 23.48 -2.85
CA LYS A 266 -17.57 23.41 -1.84
C LYS A 266 -17.24 22.36 -0.77
N GLY A 267 -17.30 22.72 0.50
CA GLY A 267 -17.16 21.80 1.64
C GLY A 267 -15.72 21.52 2.13
N VAL A 268 -14.70 21.99 1.42
CA VAL A 268 -13.28 21.72 1.77
C VAL A 268 -12.86 22.40 3.09
N GLN A 269 -13.40 23.58 3.40
CA GLN A 269 -13.12 24.24 4.69
C GLN A 269 -13.63 23.41 5.86
N PHE A 270 -14.81 22.78 5.73
CA PHE A 270 -15.37 21.90 6.76
C PHE A 270 -14.56 20.62 6.92
N LEU A 271 -13.97 20.10 5.82
CA LEU A 271 -13.01 19.00 5.88
C LEU A 271 -11.75 19.41 6.67
N LEU A 272 -11.20 20.60 6.42
CA LEU A 272 -10.05 21.13 7.16
C LEU A 272 -10.37 21.31 8.66
N GLU A 273 -11.58 21.75 8.98
CA GLU A 273 -12.05 21.85 10.37
C GLU A 273 -12.15 20.48 11.02
N ALA A 274 -12.70 19.49 10.32
CA ALA A 274 -12.79 18.12 10.81
C ALA A 274 -11.40 17.49 11.04
N VAL A 275 -10.44 17.75 10.17
CA VAL A 275 -9.04 17.34 10.37
C VAL A 275 -8.47 17.93 11.67
N VAL A 276 -8.69 19.20 11.91
CA VAL A 276 -8.23 19.88 13.14
C VAL A 276 -8.92 19.34 14.37
N ASP A 277 -10.23 19.12 14.30
CA ASP A 277 -11.06 18.75 15.44
C ASP A 277 -10.96 17.24 15.78
N TYR A 278 -10.94 16.36 14.79
CA TYR A 278 -11.10 14.91 15.00
C TYR A 278 -9.84 14.09 14.76
N CYS A 279 -8.91 14.54 13.91
CA CYS A 279 -7.67 13.78 13.68
C CYS A 279 -6.71 13.88 14.86
N PRO A 280 -5.96 12.81 15.18
CA PRO A 280 -4.96 12.82 16.24
C PRO A 280 -3.79 13.74 15.93
N SER A 281 -3.12 14.16 16.97
CA SER A 281 -1.77 14.70 16.94
C SER A 281 -0.76 13.55 17.23
N PRO A 282 0.54 13.75 17.00
CA PRO A 282 1.55 12.73 17.31
C PRO A 282 1.55 12.24 18.77
N VAL A 283 1.04 13.03 19.72
CA VAL A 283 0.94 12.62 21.14
C VAL A 283 -0.33 11.83 21.47
N ASP A 284 -1.32 11.82 20.56
CA ASP A 284 -2.56 11.08 20.75
C ASP A 284 -2.46 9.63 20.23
N VAL A 285 -1.47 9.32 19.39
CA VAL A 285 -1.26 7.98 18.84
C VAL A 285 -0.35 7.16 19.75
N PRO A 286 -0.45 5.81 19.72
CA PRO A 286 0.43 4.95 20.51
C PRO A 286 1.91 5.22 20.22
N SER A 287 2.75 5.03 21.25
CA SER A 287 4.21 5.07 21.12
C SER A 287 4.69 4.06 20.07
N ILE A 288 5.73 4.42 19.33
CA ILE A 288 6.28 3.50 18.35
C ILE A 288 7.07 2.39 19.04
N LYS A 289 6.78 1.15 18.64
CA LYS A 289 7.49 -0.04 19.10
C LYS A 289 8.70 -0.33 18.21
N GLY A 290 9.67 -1.00 18.78
CA GLY A 290 10.85 -1.44 18.07
C GLY A 290 11.62 -2.50 18.89
N THR A 291 12.70 -2.99 18.30
CA THR A 291 13.55 -4.01 18.90
C THR A 291 14.94 -3.44 19.11
N LEU A 292 15.49 -3.63 20.30
CA LEU A 292 16.87 -3.28 20.63
C LEU A 292 17.85 -4.28 20.00
N PRO A 293 19.14 -3.97 19.89
CA PRO A 293 20.15 -4.88 19.33
C PRO A 293 20.29 -6.22 20.04
N ASP A 294 19.88 -6.30 21.32
CA ASP A 294 19.84 -7.52 22.14
C ASP A 294 18.57 -8.36 21.95
N GLY A 295 17.62 -7.87 21.14
CA GLY A 295 16.36 -8.54 20.84
C GLY A 295 15.22 -8.18 21.81
N GLU A 296 15.44 -7.30 22.78
CA GLU A 296 14.38 -6.84 23.69
C GLU A 296 13.45 -5.83 22.98
N GLU A 297 12.16 -5.90 23.29
CA GLU A 297 11.19 -4.90 22.83
C GLU A 297 11.39 -3.58 23.59
N ALA A 298 11.30 -2.47 22.85
CA ALA A 298 11.39 -1.13 23.39
C ALA A 298 10.39 -0.20 22.69
N GLU A 299 10.07 0.90 23.37
CA GLU A 299 9.17 1.93 22.84
C GLU A 299 9.89 3.29 22.79
N ARG A 300 9.45 4.14 21.87
CA ARG A 300 9.84 5.56 21.80
C ARG A 300 8.59 6.42 21.85
N HIS A 301 8.58 7.37 22.77
CA HIS A 301 7.47 8.31 22.92
C HIS A 301 7.70 9.56 22.07
N PRO A 302 6.64 10.20 21.57
CA PRO A 302 6.76 11.43 20.78
C PRO A 302 7.17 12.62 21.67
N SER A 303 8.46 12.73 21.94
CA SER A 303 9.06 13.79 22.76
C SER A 303 10.40 14.24 22.19
N ASP A 304 10.62 15.55 22.17
CA ASP A 304 11.89 16.15 21.71
C ASP A 304 13.07 15.84 22.66
N SER A 305 12.79 15.44 23.89
CA SER A 305 13.79 15.12 24.92
C SER A 305 14.25 13.65 24.93
N GLU A 306 13.53 12.78 24.21
CA GLU A 306 13.95 11.39 24.05
C GLU A 306 15.10 11.23 23.04
N PRO A 307 15.82 10.08 23.04
CA PRO A 307 16.79 9.76 22.01
C PRO A 307 16.13 9.81 20.62
N PHE A 308 16.88 10.32 19.64
CA PHE A 308 16.39 10.41 18.27
C PHE A 308 16.05 9.03 17.71
N SER A 309 14.87 8.92 17.13
CA SER A 309 14.46 7.77 16.29
C SER A 309 13.56 8.22 15.16
N ALA A 310 13.79 7.65 13.98
CA ALA A 310 13.03 7.95 12.77
C ALA A 310 12.97 6.73 11.86
N LEU A 311 11.95 6.67 11.02
CA LEU A 311 11.77 5.66 10.00
C LEU A 311 11.91 6.29 8.61
N ALA A 312 12.82 5.77 7.80
CA ALA A 312 12.94 6.11 6.40
C ALA A 312 11.84 5.38 5.61
N PHE A 313 10.86 6.10 5.09
CA PHE A 313 9.70 5.48 4.45
C PHE A 313 9.67 5.61 2.93
N LYS A 314 10.49 6.50 2.38
CA LYS A 314 10.60 6.68 0.93
C LYS A 314 11.99 7.17 0.55
N VAL A 315 12.53 6.60 -0.50
CA VAL A 315 13.76 7.06 -1.16
C VAL A 315 13.41 7.49 -2.57
N MET A 316 13.97 8.59 -3.03
CA MET A 316 13.86 8.99 -4.44
C MET A 316 15.18 9.59 -4.93
N THR A 317 15.43 9.45 -6.20
CA THR A 317 16.57 10.06 -6.88
C THR A 317 16.16 11.40 -7.47
N ASP A 318 16.89 12.43 -7.11
CA ASP A 318 16.68 13.77 -7.61
C ASP A 318 17.85 14.20 -8.50
N PRO A 319 17.60 14.77 -9.69
CA PRO A 319 18.66 15.11 -10.64
C PRO A 319 19.63 16.18 -10.12
N TYR A 320 19.22 17.02 -9.16
CA TYR A 320 20.02 18.15 -8.66
C TYR A 320 20.75 17.88 -7.35
N VAL A 321 20.13 17.13 -6.43
CA VAL A 321 20.68 16.88 -5.08
C VAL A 321 21.05 15.42 -4.86
N GLY A 322 20.78 14.55 -5.82
CA GLY A 322 21.05 13.12 -5.72
C GLY A 322 19.96 12.39 -4.92
N LYS A 323 20.37 11.54 -3.99
CA LYS A 323 19.46 10.71 -3.20
C LYS A 323 18.78 11.55 -2.11
N LEU A 324 17.45 11.55 -2.12
CA LEU A 324 16.57 12.11 -1.10
C LEU A 324 15.94 10.96 -0.30
N THR A 325 16.12 10.98 1.01
CA THR A 325 15.52 9.99 1.91
C THR A 325 14.47 10.67 2.77
N PHE A 326 13.20 10.35 2.54
CA PHE A 326 12.09 10.85 3.35
C PHE A 326 11.99 10.02 4.63
N PHE A 327 11.86 10.69 5.75
CA PHE A 327 11.77 10.06 7.05
C PHE A 327 10.77 10.76 7.96
N ARG A 328 10.16 9.98 8.85
CA ARG A 328 9.36 10.49 9.97
C ARG A 328 10.14 10.39 11.26
N VAL A 329 10.19 11.48 11.99
CA VAL A 329 10.78 11.52 13.34
C VAL A 329 9.72 11.06 14.35
N TYR A 330 10.00 10.00 15.09
CA TYR A 330 9.12 9.50 16.16
C TYR A 330 9.51 10.05 17.52
N SER A 331 10.81 10.20 17.79
CA SER A 331 11.32 10.77 19.04
C SER A 331 12.58 11.57 18.83
N GLY A 332 12.87 12.45 19.76
CA GLY A 332 14.08 13.26 19.77
C GLY A 332 14.12 14.35 18.70
N THR A 333 15.30 14.83 18.44
CA THR A 333 15.57 15.89 17.47
C THR A 333 16.80 15.57 16.64
N LEU A 334 16.86 16.10 15.41
CA LEU A 334 17.97 15.90 14.50
C LEU A 334 18.39 17.22 13.86
N GLU A 335 19.69 17.50 13.84
CA GLU A 335 20.27 18.71 13.26
C GLU A 335 20.90 18.42 11.90
N SER A 336 20.78 19.36 10.99
CA SER A 336 21.45 19.33 9.69
C SER A 336 22.98 19.27 9.89
N GLY A 337 23.68 18.49 9.05
CA GLY A 337 25.11 18.28 9.16
C GLY A 337 25.55 17.25 10.22
N SER A 338 24.63 16.70 10.99
CA SER A 338 24.91 15.71 12.05
C SER A 338 25.03 14.27 11.49
N TYR A 339 25.26 13.33 12.40
CA TYR A 339 25.30 11.90 12.09
C TYR A 339 24.07 11.21 12.67
N VAL A 340 23.66 10.14 11.99
CA VAL A 340 22.65 9.18 12.46
C VAL A 340 23.19 7.77 12.35
N TYR A 341 22.66 6.88 13.14
CA TYR A 341 22.94 5.45 13.06
C TYR A 341 21.79 4.74 12.36
N ASN A 342 22.07 4.06 11.25
CA ASN A 342 21.13 3.16 10.58
C ASN A 342 21.16 1.83 11.35
N ALA A 343 20.19 1.61 12.23
CA ALA A 343 20.14 0.42 13.07
C ALA A 343 19.84 -0.85 12.27
N THR A 344 19.10 -0.74 11.17
CA THR A 344 18.76 -1.87 10.29
C THR A 344 20.01 -2.46 9.61
N LYS A 345 20.95 -1.61 9.21
CA LYS A 345 22.16 -2.00 8.48
C LYS A 345 23.44 -1.96 9.33
N GLY A 346 23.35 -1.49 10.58
CA GLY A 346 24.49 -1.37 11.46
C GLY A 346 25.55 -0.36 11.02
N LYS A 347 25.13 0.73 10.36
CA LYS A 347 26.05 1.72 9.76
C LYS A 347 25.77 3.14 10.26
N ARG A 348 26.84 3.90 10.41
CA ARG A 348 26.77 5.34 10.70
C ARG A 348 26.69 6.13 9.39
N GLU A 349 25.72 7.03 9.29
CA GLU A 349 25.46 7.85 8.12
C GLU A 349 25.53 9.34 8.45
N ARG A 350 25.99 10.15 7.51
CA ARG A 350 26.03 11.60 7.66
C ARG A 350 24.91 12.27 6.89
N ILE A 351 24.10 13.07 7.56
CA ILE A 351 23.12 13.94 6.94
C ILE A 351 23.80 15.24 6.51
N SER A 352 23.81 15.54 5.24
CA SER A 352 24.37 16.79 4.75
C SER A 352 23.42 17.96 4.97
N ARG A 353 22.15 17.79 4.60
CA ARG A 353 21.09 18.79 4.74
C ARG A 353 19.77 18.11 5.06
N ILE A 354 18.90 18.84 5.75
CA ILE A 354 17.51 18.43 6.00
C ILE A 354 16.61 19.42 5.26
N VAL A 355 15.62 18.91 4.56
CA VAL A 355 14.66 19.71 3.80
C VAL A 355 13.23 19.36 4.19
N MET A 356 12.38 20.36 4.35
CA MET A 356 10.94 20.20 4.41
C MET A 356 10.39 20.33 2.98
N MET A 357 9.53 19.38 2.61
CA MET A 357 8.99 19.33 1.27
C MET A 357 7.67 20.08 1.18
N HIS A 358 7.49 20.76 0.06
CA HIS A 358 6.25 21.39 -0.37
C HIS A 358 5.99 20.98 -1.83
N ALA A 359 5.52 19.76 -2.00
CA ALA A 359 5.46 19.07 -3.29
C ALA A 359 6.86 18.98 -3.95
N ASN A 360 7.13 19.73 -5.02
CA ASN A 360 8.43 19.79 -5.70
C ASN A 360 9.37 20.91 -5.16
N HIS A 361 8.88 21.77 -4.26
CA HIS A 361 9.70 22.81 -3.65
C HIS A 361 10.32 22.33 -2.35
N ARG A 362 11.57 22.73 -2.11
CA ARG A 362 12.35 22.35 -0.92
C ARG A 362 12.67 23.59 -0.09
N LYS A 363 12.45 23.48 1.21
CA LYS A 363 12.87 24.47 2.18
C LYS A 363 13.89 23.83 3.11
N GLU A 364 15.15 24.28 3.08
CA GLU A 364 16.15 23.81 4.01
C GLU A 364 15.80 24.21 5.44
N VAL A 365 16.04 23.31 6.38
CA VAL A 365 15.82 23.52 7.81
C VAL A 365 17.04 23.04 8.58
N ASP A 366 17.38 23.78 9.65
CA ASP A 366 18.53 23.44 10.46
C ASP A 366 18.28 22.26 11.39
N LYS A 367 17.02 22.04 11.78
CA LYS A 367 16.62 21.06 12.78
C LYS A 367 15.20 20.56 12.56
N VAL A 368 14.99 19.27 12.81
CA VAL A 368 13.67 18.63 12.88
C VAL A 368 13.41 18.05 14.25
N TYR A 369 12.16 17.87 14.59
CA TYR A 369 11.65 17.51 15.90
C TYR A 369 10.76 16.27 15.84
N ALA A 370 10.48 15.66 16.99
CA ALA A 370 9.50 14.56 17.08
C ALA A 370 8.18 14.93 16.37
N GLY A 371 7.60 14.00 15.62
CA GLY A 371 6.39 14.19 14.83
C GLY A 371 6.57 14.86 13.47
N ASP A 372 7.79 15.31 13.12
CA ASP A 372 8.06 15.93 11.83
C ASP A 372 8.23 14.87 10.73
N ILE A 373 7.81 15.25 9.51
CA ILE A 373 8.08 14.54 8.27
C ILE A 373 8.99 15.41 7.44
N ALA A 374 10.17 14.90 7.09
CA ALA A 374 11.20 15.64 6.37
C ALA A 374 11.96 14.74 5.40
N ALA A 375 12.83 15.32 4.58
CA ALA A 375 13.75 14.57 3.74
C ALA A 375 15.20 14.93 4.06
N ALA A 376 16.08 13.93 4.03
CA ALA A 376 17.51 14.09 4.22
C ALA A 376 18.25 13.96 2.89
N VAL A 377 19.27 14.80 2.71
CA VAL A 377 20.23 14.73 1.61
C VAL A 377 21.55 14.20 2.15
N GLY A 378 22.18 13.29 1.42
CA GLY A 378 23.53 12.81 1.73
C GLY A 378 23.61 11.43 2.39
N LEU A 379 22.46 10.82 2.71
CA LEU A 379 22.40 9.41 3.14
C LEU A 379 22.68 8.50 1.94
N LYS A 380 23.69 7.64 2.05
CA LYS A 380 24.16 6.80 0.93
C LYS A 380 23.52 5.43 0.92
N ASP A 381 23.56 4.75 2.06
CA ASP A 381 23.17 3.35 2.19
C ASP A 381 21.77 3.14 2.82
N VAL A 382 21.01 4.22 3.03
CA VAL A 382 19.65 4.13 3.61
C VAL A 382 18.66 3.72 2.53
N GLY A 383 17.88 2.70 2.82
CA GLY A 383 16.77 2.23 2.00
C GLY A 383 15.40 2.55 2.63
N THR A 384 14.34 2.26 1.89
CA THR A 384 12.96 2.32 2.40
C THR A 384 12.78 1.26 3.49
N GLY A 385 12.23 1.63 4.65
CA GLY A 385 12.05 0.76 5.82
C GLY A 385 13.21 0.78 6.81
N ASP A 386 14.33 1.46 6.52
CA ASP A 386 15.46 1.54 7.45
C ASP A 386 15.13 2.43 8.65
N SER A 387 15.58 1.99 9.82
CA SER A 387 15.46 2.73 11.09
C SER A 387 16.69 3.59 11.32
N LEU A 388 16.47 4.88 11.50
CA LEU A 388 17.51 5.87 11.81
C LEU A 388 17.38 6.30 13.27
N CYS A 389 18.46 6.24 14.03
CA CYS A 389 18.43 6.54 15.45
C CYS A 389 19.72 7.23 15.95
N ALA A 390 19.72 7.61 17.22
CA ALA A 390 20.92 8.03 17.91
C ALA A 390 21.84 6.81 18.10
N GLU A 391 23.15 7.00 17.93
CA GLU A 391 24.14 5.91 17.97
C GLU A 391 24.26 5.29 19.37
N ASP A 392 24.02 6.06 20.41
CA ASP A 392 24.05 5.68 21.82
C ASP A 392 22.74 5.04 22.34
N ALA A 393 21.68 5.07 21.52
CA ALA A 393 20.37 4.52 21.84
C ALA A 393 19.76 3.80 20.62
N PRO A 394 20.41 2.77 20.07
CA PRO A 394 19.96 2.11 18.85
C PRO A 394 18.63 1.39 19.05
N ILE A 395 17.75 1.49 18.05
CA ILE A 395 16.48 0.80 18.00
C ILE A 395 16.11 0.52 16.54
N ILE A 396 15.66 -0.70 16.26
CA ILE A 396 15.05 -1.07 14.98
C ILE A 396 13.55 -0.94 15.18
N LEU A 397 12.97 0.08 14.54
CA LEU A 397 11.53 0.28 14.53
C LEU A 397 10.88 -0.84 13.70
N GLU A 398 9.62 -1.12 14.00
CA GLU A 398 8.86 -2.15 13.29
C GLU A 398 9.01 -2.04 11.76
N SER A 399 9.44 -3.12 11.13
CA SER A 399 9.75 -3.14 9.69
C SER A 399 8.49 -3.07 8.84
N MET A 400 8.65 -2.54 7.62
CA MET A 400 7.63 -2.62 6.58
C MET A 400 7.82 -3.92 5.79
N GLU A 401 6.76 -4.70 5.63
CA GLU A 401 6.75 -5.85 4.74
C GLU A 401 6.25 -5.41 3.36
N PHE A 402 6.97 -5.78 2.31
CA PHE A 402 6.60 -5.45 0.95
C PHE A 402 6.19 -6.72 0.20
N PRO A 403 5.08 -6.68 -0.57
CA PRO A 403 4.67 -7.81 -1.38
C PRO A 403 5.68 -8.09 -2.51
N ASP A 404 5.82 -9.34 -2.87
CA ASP A 404 6.60 -9.72 -4.04
C ASP A 404 5.92 -9.27 -5.34
N PRO A 405 6.71 -8.90 -6.37
CA PRO A 405 6.17 -8.55 -7.67
C PRO A 405 5.43 -9.71 -8.33
N VAL A 406 4.36 -9.39 -9.07
CA VAL A 406 3.47 -10.42 -9.67
C VAL A 406 3.67 -10.61 -11.17
N ILE A 407 4.20 -9.62 -11.89
CA ILE A 407 4.47 -9.73 -13.32
C ILE A 407 5.93 -9.46 -13.64
N ASN A 408 6.44 -10.15 -14.66
CA ASN A 408 7.80 -10.02 -15.15
C ASN A 408 7.78 -9.71 -16.64
N ILE A 409 8.67 -8.80 -17.08
CA ILE A 409 8.93 -8.54 -18.50
C ILE A 409 10.42 -8.62 -18.77
N ALA A 410 10.79 -9.04 -19.98
CA ALA A 410 12.16 -8.94 -20.46
C ALA A 410 12.39 -7.54 -21.02
N ILE A 411 13.51 -6.93 -20.69
CA ILE A 411 13.92 -5.62 -21.18
C ILE A 411 15.32 -5.72 -21.78
N GLU A 412 15.48 -5.19 -22.98
CA GLU A 412 16.75 -5.17 -23.68
C GLU A 412 17.12 -3.73 -24.07
N PRO A 413 18.37 -3.31 -23.88
CA PRO A 413 18.79 -1.97 -24.29
C PRO A 413 18.74 -1.86 -25.82
N ALA A 414 18.28 -0.73 -26.33
CA ALA A 414 18.20 -0.48 -27.76
C ALA A 414 19.59 -0.40 -28.42
N SER A 415 20.62 -0.07 -27.66
CA SER A 415 22.01 -0.01 -28.12
C SER A 415 22.99 -0.58 -27.08
N LYS A 416 24.19 -1.01 -27.54
CA LYS A 416 25.28 -1.45 -26.64
C LYS A 416 25.71 -0.35 -25.63
N GLY A 417 25.63 0.91 -26.03
CA GLY A 417 26.00 2.04 -25.16
C GLY A 417 24.98 2.29 -24.04
N ASP A 418 23.77 1.77 -24.15
CA ASP A 418 22.72 1.90 -23.15
C ASP A 418 22.73 0.77 -22.11
N GLN A 419 23.48 -0.31 -22.36
CA GLN A 419 23.49 -1.47 -21.45
C GLN A 419 24.00 -1.12 -20.05
N ASP A 420 25.14 -0.43 -19.95
CA ASP A 420 25.71 -0.04 -18.65
C ASP A 420 24.82 0.99 -17.96
N LYS A 421 24.30 1.95 -18.73
CA LYS A 421 23.37 2.97 -18.20
C LYS A 421 22.07 2.34 -17.71
N MET A 422 21.54 1.35 -18.41
CA MET A 422 20.33 0.62 -18.03
C MET A 422 20.53 -0.10 -16.70
N GLY A 423 21.64 -0.79 -16.49
CA GLY A 423 21.94 -1.45 -15.22
C GLY A 423 21.99 -0.47 -14.05
N ILE A 424 22.66 0.68 -14.22
CA ILE A 424 22.72 1.73 -13.20
C ILE A 424 21.33 2.33 -12.93
N ALA A 425 20.55 2.59 -13.97
CA ALA A 425 19.21 3.15 -13.84
C ALA A 425 18.25 2.19 -13.12
N LEU A 426 18.27 0.90 -13.52
CA LEU A 426 17.45 -0.14 -12.88
C LEU A 426 17.79 -0.32 -11.40
N ALA A 427 19.10 -0.28 -11.04
CA ALA A 427 19.53 -0.34 -9.65
C ALA A 427 18.99 0.84 -8.82
N LYS A 428 19.01 2.06 -9.36
CA LYS A 428 18.44 3.24 -8.70
C LYS A 428 16.93 3.13 -8.53
N LEU A 429 16.21 2.67 -9.55
CA LEU A 429 14.77 2.47 -9.49
C LEU A 429 14.39 1.39 -8.47
N ALA A 430 15.19 0.32 -8.35
CA ALA A 430 15.00 -0.70 -7.33
C ALA A 430 15.30 -0.20 -5.89
N GLU A 431 16.19 0.79 -5.73
CA GLU A 431 16.38 1.45 -4.44
C GLU A 431 15.18 2.32 -4.03
N GLU A 432 14.49 2.91 -5.01
CA GLU A 432 13.33 3.75 -4.78
C GLU A 432 12.08 2.94 -4.44
N ASP A 433 11.89 1.83 -5.16
CA ASP A 433 10.72 0.97 -5.04
C ASP A 433 11.09 -0.47 -4.67
N PRO A 434 10.85 -0.89 -3.43
CA PRO A 434 11.17 -2.24 -2.96
C PRO A 434 10.34 -3.35 -3.63
N THR A 435 9.24 -3.02 -4.32
CA THR A 435 8.45 -3.99 -5.10
C THR A 435 8.89 -4.11 -6.55
N PHE A 436 9.80 -3.24 -6.96
CA PHE A 436 10.45 -3.36 -8.24
C PHE A 436 11.75 -4.17 -8.10
N LYS A 437 11.89 -5.23 -8.88
CA LYS A 437 13.10 -6.06 -8.92
C LYS A 437 13.65 -6.09 -10.34
N ALA A 438 14.97 -6.13 -10.45
CA ALA A 438 15.67 -6.28 -11.73
C ALA A 438 16.84 -7.26 -11.56
N TRP A 439 16.97 -8.21 -12.47
CA TRP A 439 18.07 -9.18 -12.49
C TRP A 439 18.37 -9.62 -13.90
N THR A 440 19.53 -10.25 -14.09
CA THR A 440 19.87 -10.93 -15.34
C THR A 440 19.53 -12.40 -15.21
N ASP A 441 18.73 -12.92 -16.12
CA ASP A 441 18.42 -14.34 -16.20
C ASP A 441 19.67 -15.09 -16.67
N GLU A 442 20.16 -16.03 -15.87
CA GLU A 442 21.41 -16.74 -16.13
C GLU A 442 21.36 -17.67 -17.35
N GLU A 443 20.16 -18.17 -17.68
CA GLU A 443 19.96 -19.07 -18.81
C GLU A 443 19.86 -18.32 -20.14
N THR A 444 19.12 -17.20 -20.15
CA THR A 444 18.83 -16.45 -21.37
C THR A 444 19.74 -15.24 -21.57
N GLY A 445 20.46 -14.82 -20.53
CA GLY A 445 21.23 -13.58 -20.51
C GLY A 445 20.39 -12.31 -20.62
N GLN A 446 19.07 -12.44 -20.57
CA GLN A 446 18.14 -11.30 -20.65
C GLN A 446 18.05 -10.57 -19.31
N THR A 447 17.93 -9.27 -19.36
CA THR A 447 17.55 -8.50 -18.17
C THR A 447 16.06 -8.63 -17.97
N ILE A 448 15.65 -9.13 -16.81
CA ILE A 448 14.25 -9.26 -16.40
C ILE A 448 13.94 -8.16 -15.38
N ILE A 449 12.81 -7.51 -15.54
CA ILE A 449 12.25 -6.60 -14.57
C ILE A 449 10.88 -7.12 -14.10
N ALA A 450 10.64 -6.96 -12.81
CA ALA A 450 9.42 -7.43 -12.15
C ALA A 450 8.75 -6.30 -11.38
N GLY A 451 7.42 -6.28 -11.41
CA GLY A 451 6.61 -5.25 -10.76
C GLY A 451 5.22 -5.73 -10.38
N MET A 452 4.44 -4.85 -9.77
CA MET A 452 3.12 -5.15 -9.22
C MET A 452 2.01 -5.23 -10.28
N GLY A 453 2.23 -4.65 -11.48
CA GLY A 453 1.26 -4.65 -12.56
C GLY A 453 1.82 -4.06 -13.85
N GLU A 454 1.04 -4.15 -14.94
CA GLU A 454 1.44 -3.63 -16.25
C GLU A 454 1.74 -2.12 -16.18
N LEU A 455 0.87 -1.34 -15.55
CA LEU A 455 1.05 0.10 -15.42
C LEU A 455 2.31 0.45 -14.64
N HIS A 456 2.63 -0.31 -13.59
CA HIS A 456 3.85 -0.12 -12.82
C HIS A 456 5.10 -0.30 -13.71
N LEU A 457 5.16 -1.39 -14.47
CA LEU A 457 6.31 -1.66 -15.36
C LEU A 457 6.38 -0.67 -16.53
N ASP A 458 5.24 -0.25 -17.09
CA ASP A 458 5.19 0.79 -18.11
C ASP A 458 5.80 2.10 -17.63
N ILE A 459 5.48 2.50 -16.40
CA ILE A 459 6.03 3.71 -15.80
C ILE A 459 7.53 3.58 -15.56
N ILE A 460 8.00 2.43 -15.09
CA ILE A 460 9.44 2.16 -14.93
C ILE A 460 10.17 2.29 -16.27
N VAL A 461 9.65 1.69 -17.33
CA VAL A 461 10.25 1.77 -18.69
C VAL A 461 10.26 3.20 -19.22
N ASP A 462 9.18 3.95 -19.00
CA ASP A 462 9.11 5.34 -19.42
C ASP A 462 10.06 6.24 -18.60
N ARG A 463 10.24 5.97 -17.30
CA ARG A 463 11.24 6.64 -16.45
C ARG A 463 12.68 6.35 -16.93
N LEU A 464 13.00 5.13 -17.37
CA LEU A 464 14.30 4.81 -17.97
C LEU A 464 14.60 5.75 -19.14
N LYS A 465 13.60 5.99 -20.00
CA LYS A 465 13.74 6.86 -21.17
C LYS A 465 13.86 8.34 -20.77
N ARG A 466 12.94 8.86 -19.93
CA ARG A 466 12.84 10.30 -19.61
C ARG A 466 13.90 10.77 -18.62
N GLU A 467 14.12 10.02 -17.54
CA GLU A 467 15.01 10.44 -16.44
C GLU A 467 16.47 10.02 -16.68
N PHE A 468 16.68 8.84 -17.30
CA PHE A 468 18.02 8.27 -17.48
C PHE A 468 18.53 8.28 -18.91
N ASN A 469 17.72 8.74 -19.88
CA ASN A 469 18.02 8.71 -21.32
C ASN A 469 18.47 7.32 -21.80
N VAL A 470 17.75 6.28 -21.38
CA VAL A 470 17.97 4.88 -21.78
C VAL A 470 16.78 4.43 -22.61
N GLU A 471 17.02 4.09 -23.88
CA GLU A 471 16.00 3.44 -24.71
C GLU A 471 16.11 1.92 -24.56
N ALA A 472 14.97 1.28 -24.32
CA ALA A 472 14.89 -0.15 -24.12
C ALA A 472 13.71 -0.75 -24.88
N ASN A 473 13.94 -1.97 -25.40
CA ASN A 473 12.90 -2.78 -26.01
C ASN A 473 12.30 -3.71 -24.95
N VAL A 474 10.96 -3.75 -24.90
CA VAL A 474 10.23 -4.53 -23.92
C VAL A 474 9.71 -5.82 -24.55
N GLY A 475 9.98 -6.96 -23.91
CA GLY A 475 9.41 -8.25 -24.27
C GLY A 475 7.98 -8.42 -23.72
N LYS A 476 7.32 -9.53 -24.10
CA LYS A 476 6.00 -9.84 -23.54
C LYS A 476 6.11 -10.04 -22.02
N PRO A 477 5.13 -9.54 -21.27
CA PRO A 477 5.06 -9.79 -19.83
C PRO A 477 5.07 -11.30 -19.54
N ARG A 478 5.80 -11.70 -18.50
CA ARG A 478 5.80 -13.09 -18.03
C ARG A 478 5.03 -13.17 -16.72
N VAL A 479 4.30 -14.27 -16.56
CA VAL A 479 3.56 -14.57 -15.34
C VAL A 479 4.50 -15.28 -14.36
N SER A 480 4.52 -14.86 -13.11
CA SER A 480 5.23 -15.56 -12.05
C SER A 480 4.41 -16.77 -11.61
N TYR A 481 4.71 -17.92 -12.20
CA TYR A 481 4.14 -19.19 -11.76
C TYR A 481 4.79 -19.64 -10.45
N LYS A 482 4.11 -20.53 -9.73
CA LYS A 482 4.65 -21.24 -8.57
C LYS A 482 4.43 -22.73 -8.77
N GLU A 483 5.08 -23.53 -7.95
CA GLU A 483 4.89 -24.98 -7.91
C GLU A 483 4.36 -25.37 -6.52
N THR A 484 3.60 -26.48 -6.45
CA THR A 484 3.22 -27.10 -5.18
C THR A 484 3.02 -28.60 -5.36
N ILE A 485 2.79 -29.32 -4.29
CA ILE A 485 2.57 -30.75 -4.30
C ILE A 485 1.13 -31.09 -3.90
N ARG A 486 0.63 -32.23 -4.35
CA ARG A 486 -0.74 -32.68 -4.06
C ARG A 486 -0.83 -33.90 -3.16
N SER A 487 0.26 -34.60 -2.93
CA SER A 487 0.28 -35.80 -2.10
C SER A 487 1.49 -35.82 -1.17
N ALA A 488 1.28 -36.39 0.01
CA ALA A 488 2.36 -36.64 0.94
C ALA A 488 3.27 -37.78 0.42
N VAL A 489 4.57 -37.60 0.56
CA VAL A 489 5.58 -38.57 0.10
C VAL A 489 6.72 -38.66 1.11
N HIS A 490 7.13 -39.90 1.37
CA HIS A 490 8.34 -40.23 2.12
C HIS A 490 9.49 -40.47 1.13
N GLY A 491 10.67 -39.92 1.43
CA GLY A 491 11.83 -40.14 0.60
C GLY A 491 13.15 -39.66 1.22
N GLU A 492 14.22 -39.99 0.53
CA GLU A 492 15.59 -39.74 1.02
C GLU A 492 16.43 -39.02 -0.02
N GLY A 493 17.45 -38.30 0.47
CA GLY A 493 18.56 -37.77 -0.31
C GLY A 493 19.87 -38.21 0.32
N LYS A 494 20.69 -38.90 -0.49
CA LYS A 494 21.98 -39.38 -0.04
C LYS A 494 23.07 -38.82 -0.96
N PHE A 495 23.96 -38.01 -0.39
CA PHE A 495 25.09 -37.45 -1.10
C PHE A 495 26.38 -38.13 -0.62
N VAL A 496 27.05 -38.82 -1.54
CA VAL A 496 28.33 -39.50 -1.28
C VAL A 496 29.30 -39.12 -2.42
N ARG A 497 30.41 -38.52 -2.06
CA ARG A 497 31.48 -38.21 -3.04
C ARG A 497 32.82 -38.55 -2.43
N GLN A 498 33.59 -39.38 -3.14
CA GLN A 498 34.99 -39.67 -2.84
C GLN A 498 35.85 -39.16 -3.98
N SER A 499 36.76 -38.23 -3.69
CA SER A 499 37.73 -37.71 -4.64
C SER A 499 39.08 -37.58 -3.93
N GLY A 500 39.90 -38.61 -3.97
CA GLY A 500 41.33 -38.60 -3.63
C GLY A 500 41.71 -37.84 -2.35
N GLY A 501 41.11 -38.16 -1.18
CA GLY A 501 41.34 -37.50 0.09
C GLY A 501 40.14 -37.67 1.02
N ARG A 502 39.80 -36.67 1.82
CA ARG A 502 38.62 -36.65 2.68
C ARG A 502 37.34 -36.71 1.84
N GLY A 503 36.49 -37.71 2.06
CA GLY A 503 35.21 -37.86 1.39
C GLY A 503 34.17 -36.83 1.81
N GLN A 504 33.02 -36.85 1.16
CA GLN A 504 31.83 -36.08 1.56
C GLN A 504 30.65 -37.04 1.72
N TYR A 505 29.97 -36.95 2.82
CA TYR A 505 28.82 -37.80 3.16
C TYR A 505 27.71 -36.98 3.84
N GLY A 506 26.51 -37.05 3.28
CA GLY A 506 25.29 -36.55 3.88
C GLY A 506 24.09 -37.41 3.50
N HIS A 507 23.24 -37.74 4.45
CA HIS A 507 22.04 -38.54 4.24
C HIS A 507 20.87 -37.98 5.05
N ALA A 508 19.81 -37.60 4.40
CA ALA A 508 18.59 -37.07 5.02
C ALA A 508 17.36 -37.82 4.49
N VAL A 509 16.46 -38.18 5.39
CA VAL A 509 15.16 -38.81 5.09
C VAL A 509 14.07 -37.86 5.54
N ILE A 510 13.18 -37.50 4.65
CA ILE A 510 12.11 -36.54 4.90
C ILE A 510 10.74 -37.07 4.53
N ASP A 511 9.75 -36.61 5.27
CA ASP A 511 8.35 -36.65 4.88
C ASP A 511 7.99 -35.28 4.31
N LEU A 512 7.48 -35.24 3.10
CA LEU A 512 7.03 -34.03 2.43
C LEU A 512 5.51 -34.05 2.30
N GLU A 513 4.84 -33.05 2.84
CA GLU A 513 3.38 -32.97 2.89
C GLU A 513 2.88 -31.65 2.33
N PRO A 514 1.74 -31.64 1.57
CA PRO A 514 1.13 -30.37 1.15
C PRO A 514 0.50 -29.65 2.34
N LEU A 515 0.54 -28.33 2.30
CA LEU A 515 -0.16 -27.43 3.22
C LEU A 515 -1.34 -26.75 2.53
N GLU A 516 -2.18 -26.09 3.32
CA GLU A 516 -3.23 -25.23 2.80
C GLU A 516 -2.62 -24.05 2.00
N PRO A 517 -3.30 -23.62 0.92
CA PRO A 517 -2.85 -22.49 0.11
C PRO A 517 -2.51 -21.25 0.96
N GLY A 518 -1.34 -20.64 0.71
CA GLY A 518 -0.87 -19.47 1.43
C GLY A 518 -0.16 -19.77 2.77
N SER A 519 0.03 -21.04 3.12
CA SER A 519 0.73 -21.42 4.35
C SER A 519 2.26 -21.34 4.25
N GLY A 520 2.79 -21.19 3.05
CA GLY A 520 4.23 -21.08 2.79
C GLY A 520 5.01 -22.35 3.08
N PHE A 521 6.17 -22.22 3.71
CA PHE A 521 7.04 -23.33 4.03
C PHE A 521 7.10 -23.59 5.55
N GLN A 522 6.98 -24.87 5.95
CA GLN A 522 7.19 -25.30 7.32
C GLN A 522 8.24 -26.39 7.37
N PHE A 523 9.14 -26.30 8.34
CA PHE A 523 10.15 -27.31 8.60
C PHE A 523 10.04 -27.83 10.05
N GLU A 524 10.09 -29.13 10.20
CA GLU A 524 10.08 -29.80 11.49
C GLU A 524 11.15 -30.91 11.51
N SER A 525 11.82 -31.08 12.64
CA SER A 525 12.74 -32.21 12.85
C SER A 525 12.20 -33.15 13.90
N LYS A 526 12.06 -34.41 13.52
CA LYS A 526 11.66 -35.54 14.43
C LYS A 526 12.77 -36.53 14.62
N ILE A 527 14.02 -36.09 14.47
CA ILE A 527 15.19 -36.96 14.69
C ILE A 527 15.24 -37.47 16.14
N VAL A 528 15.35 -38.79 16.33
CA VAL A 528 15.49 -39.45 17.59
C VAL A 528 16.82 -40.24 17.62
N GLY A 529 17.49 -40.29 18.80
CA GLY A 529 18.70 -41.10 18.97
C GLY A 529 19.96 -40.56 18.29
N GLY A 530 19.96 -39.32 17.74
CA GLY A 530 21.16 -38.71 17.18
C GLY A 530 21.54 -39.25 15.79
N ALA A 531 20.59 -39.81 15.03
CA ALA A 531 20.82 -40.31 13.69
C ALA A 531 21.39 -39.21 12.75
N VAL A 532 20.99 -37.95 12.96
CA VAL A 532 21.60 -36.77 12.39
C VAL A 532 22.01 -35.82 13.50
N PRO A 533 23.29 -35.43 13.63
CA PRO A 533 23.75 -34.44 14.60
C PRO A 533 23.03 -33.11 14.44
N LYS A 534 22.76 -32.42 15.55
CA LYS A 534 21.99 -31.16 15.58
C LYS A 534 22.55 -30.08 14.66
N GLU A 535 23.88 -30.03 14.53
CA GLU A 535 24.60 -29.06 13.69
C GLU A 535 24.29 -29.20 12.20
N TYR A 536 23.78 -30.36 11.76
CA TYR A 536 23.44 -30.60 10.36
C TYR A 536 21.95 -30.39 10.01
N ILE A 537 21.09 -30.19 11.01
CA ILE A 537 19.65 -29.95 10.79
C ILE A 537 19.42 -28.65 10.04
N GLY A 538 20.09 -27.56 10.45
CA GLY A 538 20.03 -26.27 9.75
C GLY A 538 20.50 -26.33 8.29
N PRO A 539 21.68 -26.92 8.02
CA PRO A 539 22.12 -27.19 6.64
C PRO A 539 21.12 -27.98 5.79
N ILE A 540 20.44 -29.00 6.34
CA ILE A 540 19.40 -29.76 5.63
C ILE A 540 18.22 -28.84 5.26
N GLU A 541 17.73 -28.06 6.22
CA GLU A 541 16.67 -27.09 5.99
C GLU A 541 17.06 -26.07 4.91
N ALA A 542 18.28 -25.53 4.98
CA ALA A 542 18.80 -24.61 3.98
C ALA A 542 18.86 -25.24 2.57
N GLY A 543 19.26 -26.53 2.49
CA GLY A 543 19.26 -27.27 1.23
C GLY A 543 17.87 -27.52 0.66
N ILE A 544 16.87 -27.76 1.50
CA ILE A 544 15.48 -27.89 1.10
C ILE A 544 14.96 -26.55 0.56
N LYS A 545 15.18 -25.44 1.29
CA LYS A 545 14.79 -24.09 0.84
C LYS A 545 15.37 -23.71 -0.51
N GLU A 546 16.66 -23.94 -0.71
CA GLU A 546 17.31 -23.70 -1.99
C GLU A 546 16.73 -24.54 -3.13
N ALA A 547 16.37 -25.81 -2.82
CA ALA A 547 15.70 -26.66 -3.81
C ALA A 547 14.29 -26.20 -4.14
N MET A 548 13.57 -25.64 -3.15
CA MET A 548 12.24 -25.05 -3.35
C MET A 548 12.32 -23.82 -4.25
N GLU A 549 13.27 -22.92 -4.01
CA GLU A 549 13.49 -21.72 -4.85
C GLU A 549 13.73 -22.06 -6.32
N ASN A 550 14.45 -23.17 -6.57
CA ASN A 550 14.78 -23.63 -7.92
C ASN A 550 13.67 -24.47 -8.57
N GLY A 551 12.63 -24.85 -7.86
CA GLY A 551 11.54 -25.67 -8.35
C GLY A 551 11.93 -27.09 -8.76
N VAL A 552 10.93 -27.86 -9.22
CA VAL A 552 11.13 -29.27 -9.64
C VAL A 552 10.50 -29.60 -10.99
N LEU A 553 9.51 -28.82 -11.46
CA LEU A 553 8.82 -29.03 -12.74
C LEU A 553 9.34 -28.11 -13.84
N ALA A 554 9.39 -26.82 -13.58
CA ALA A 554 9.72 -25.80 -14.57
C ALA A 554 10.63 -24.70 -14.00
N GLY A 555 11.19 -24.90 -12.82
CA GLY A 555 12.10 -23.94 -12.20
C GLY A 555 11.39 -22.77 -11.52
N TYR A 556 10.15 -22.97 -11.06
CA TYR A 556 9.41 -21.99 -10.27
C TYR A 556 9.42 -22.38 -8.78
N GLU A 557 9.38 -21.38 -7.92
CA GLU A 557 9.39 -21.58 -6.48
C GLU A 557 8.28 -22.53 -6.01
N VAL A 558 8.65 -23.54 -5.23
CA VAL A 558 7.67 -24.46 -4.58
C VAL A 558 7.15 -23.82 -3.31
N VAL A 559 5.83 -23.79 -3.14
CA VAL A 559 5.15 -23.19 -1.99
C VAL A 559 4.17 -24.15 -1.35
N ASP A 560 3.71 -23.81 -0.14
CA ASP A 560 2.67 -24.52 0.61
C ASP A 560 3.02 -25.99 0.88
N VAL A 561 4.24 -26.19 1.41
CA VAL A 561 4.76 -27.51 1.74
C VAL A 561 5.34 -27.58 3.14
N LYS A 562 5.17 -28.72 3.80
CA LYS A 562 5.82 -29.05 5.05
C LYS A 562 6.85 -30.15 4.82
N ALA A 563 8.09 -29.91 5.22
CA ALA A 563 9.13 -30.93 5.23
C ALA A 563 9.43 -31.34 6.68
N THR A 564 9.28 -32.62 6.98
CA THR A 564 9.63 -33.19 8.28
C THR A 564 10.85 -34.07 8.13
N LEU A 565 11.95 -33.70 8.76
CA LEU A 565 13.14 -34.54 8.80
C LEU A 565 12.91 -35.67 9.82
N VAL A 566 12.82 -36.93 9.35
CA VAL A 566 12.43 -38.09 10.16
C VAL A 566 13.58 -39.02 10.45
N ASP A 567 14.57 -39.14 9.56
CA ASP A 567 15.74 -40.01 9.75
C ASP A 567 16.93 -39.50 8.91
N GLY A 568 18.05 -40.17 9.01
CA GLY A 568 19.26 -39.90 8.27
C GLY A 568 20.44 -40.71 8.78
N SER A 569 21.61 -40.48 8.27
CA SER A 569 22.85 -41.05 8.77
C SER A 569 24.03 -40.12 8.49
N TYR A 570 25.04 -40.22 9.33
CA TYR A 570 26.26 -39.45 9.20
C TYR A 570 27.50 -40.36 9.25
N HIS A 571 28.62 -39.81 8.83
CA HIS A 571 29.92 -40.46 8.89
C HIS A 571 30.90 -39.56 9.64
N ASP A 572 31.54 -40.10 10.70
CA ASP A 572 32.36 -39.33 11.64
C ASP A 572 33.48 -38.49 10.99
N VAL A 573 33.98 -38.90 9.83
CA VAL A 573 35.10 -38.22 9.14
C VAL A 573 34.65 -37.44 7.89
N ASP A 574 33.65 -37.96 7.15
CA ASP A 574 33.31 -37.46 5.81
C ASP A 574 32.04 -36.58 5.83
N SER A 575 31.34 -36.47 6.95
CA SER A 575 30.18 -35.59 7.05
C SER A 575 30.60 -34.14 7.18
N SER A 576 29.82 -33.26 6.50
CA SER A 576 30.00 -31.82 6.53
C SER A 576 28.64 -31.10 6.32
N GLU A 577 28.56 -29.85 6.74
CA GLU A 577 27.39 -29.00 6.50
C GLU A 577 26.99 -28.95 5.01
N MET A 578 27.98 -28.82 4.13
CA MET A 578 27.75 -28.79 2.69
C MET A 578 27.17 -30.11 2.17
N ALA A 579 27.68 -31.26 2.66
CA ALA A 579 27.17 -32.57 2.24
C ALA A 579 25.71 -32.77 2.70
N PHE A 580 25.34 -32.31 3.89
CA PHE A 580 23.97 -32.37 4.39
C PHE A 580 23.06 -31.34 3.70
N LYS A 581 23.55 -30.17 3.33
CA LYS A 581 22.82 -29.21 2.49
C LYS A 581 22.44 -29.82 1.14
N VAL A 582 23.40 -30.47 0.49
CA VAL A 582 23.15 -31.19 -0.77
C VAL A 582 22.19 -32.37 -0.56
N ALA A 583 22.34 -33.13 0.53
CA ALA A 583 21.45 -34.24 0.83
C ALA A 583 20.01 -33.77 1.07
N GLY A 584 19.81 -32.64 1.77
CA GLY A 584 18.48 -32.00 1.94
C GLY A 584 17.85 -31.60 0.61
N SER A 585 18.63 -30.94 -0.26
CA SER A 585 18.19 -30.59 -1.61
C SER A 585 17.79 -31.82 -2.45
N MET A 586 18.59 -32.89 -2.38
CA MET A 586 18.28 -34.15 -3.09
C MET A 586 17.03 -34.84 -2.53
N ALA A 587 16.87 -34.89 -1.21
CA ALA A 587 15.70 -35.46 -0.56
C ALA A 587 14.43 -34.74 -1.00
N PHE A 588 14.44 -33.41 -0.95
CA PHE A 588 13.31 -32.60 -1.39
C PHE A 588 12.94 -32.86 -2.86
N LYS A 589 13.91 -32.79 -3.78
CA LYS A 589 13.67 -33.03 -5.22
C LYS A 589 13.11 -34.42 -5.49
N ASN A 590 13.66 -35.45 -4.83
CA ASN A 590 13.19 -36.82 -4.95
C ASN A 590 11.76 -37.03 -4.45
N CYS A 591 11.38 -36.34 -3.37
CA CYS A 591 10.02 -36.37 -2.84
C CYS A 591 9.06 -35.56 -3.74
N ALA A 592 9.41 -34.34 -4.08
CA ALA A 592 8.55 -33.44 -4.85
C ALA A 592 8.17 -34.04 -6.22
N LEU A 593 9.13 -34.65 -6.93
CA LEU A 593 8.86 -35.34 -8.21
C LEU A 593 7.86 -36.51 -8.09
N LYS A 594 7.72 -37.11 -6.93
CA LYS A 594 6.78 -38.21 -6.67
C LYS A 594 5.48 -37.73 -6.01
N ALA A 595 5.43 -36.50 -5.55
CA ALA A 595 4.33 -35.91 -4.76
C ALA A 595 3.20 -35.29 -5.62
N ASN A 596 3.11 -35.66 -6.89
CA ASN A 596 2.18 -35.04 -7.85
C ASN A 596 2.32 -33.52 -7.86
N SER A 597 3.53 -33.04 -8.15
CA SER A 597 3.80 -31.61 -8.27
C SER A 597 2.97 -30.98 -9.40
N VAL A 598 2.42 -29.81 -9.16
CA VAL A 598 1.61 -29.05 -10.08
C VAL A 598 2.06 -27.60 -10.17
N LEU A 599 1.79 -26.96 -11.31
CA LEU A 599 1.99 -25.52 -11.49
C LEU A 599 0.81 -24.75 -10.94
N LEU A 600 1.10 -23.64 -10.29
CA LEU A 600 0.15 -22.63 -9.84
C LEU A 600 0.31 -21.35 -10.64
N GLU A 601 -0.81 -20.74 -11.01
CA GLU A 601 -0.85 -19.41 -11.65
C GLU A 601 -1.53 -18.40 -10.74
N PRO A 602 -1.10 -17.12 -10.77
CA PRO A 602 -1.77 -16.07 -10.02
C PRO A 602 -3.13 -15.77 -10.64
N VAL A 603 -4.15 -15.73 -9.79
CA VAL A 603 -5.54 -15.41 -10.14
C VAL A 603 -5.86 -14.03 -9.61
N MET A 604 -6.40 -13.22 -10.49
CA MET A 604 -6.77 -11.83 -10.21
C MET A 604 -8.26 -11.74 -9.89
N LYS A 605 -8.58 -11.07 -8.79
CA LYS A 605 -9.94 -10.63 -8.53
C LYS A 605 -10.21 -9.41 -9.40
N ILE A 606 -11.25 -9.49 -10.23
CA ILE A 606 -11.61 -8.44 -11.19
C ILE A 606 -12.99 -7.87 -10.87
N GLU A 607 -13.11 -6.57 -11.02
CA GLU A 607 -14.39 -5.87 -11.05
C GLU A 607 -14.45 -5.01 -12.29
N ILE A 608 -15.49 -5.18 -13.08
CA ILE A 608 -15.69 -4.48 -14.35
C ILE A 608 -17.01 -3.74 -14.28
N THR A 609 -16.97 -2.45 -14.56
CA THR A 609 -18.15 -1.60 -14.67
C THR A 609 -18.38 -1.26 -16.12
N VAL A 610 -19.54 -1.65 -16.66
CA VAL A 610 -19.93 -1.42 -18.06
C VAL A 610 -21.40 -1.01 -18.14
N PRO A 611 -21.80 -0.24 -19.16
CA PRO A 611 -23.19 -0.05 -19.48
C PRO A 611 -23.87 -1.38 -19.77
N GLU A 612 -25.16 -1.51 -19.40
CA GLU A 612 -25.92 -2.75 -19.54
C GLU A 612 -25.87 -3.37 -20.95
N GLU A 613 -25.85 -2.53 -21.98
CA GLU A 613 -25.79 -2.94 -23.39
C GLU A 613 -24.52 -3.75 -23.77
N TYR A 614 -23.41 -3.61 -23.02
CA TYR A 614 -22.15 -4.33 -23.27
C TYR A 614 -21.92 -5.50 -22.33
N MET A 615 -22.79 -5.73 -21.36
CA MET A 615 -22.64 -6.78 -20.34
C MET A 615 -22.41 -8.16 -20.95
N GLY A 616 -23.20 -8.51 -21.97
CA GLY A 616 -23.13 -9.82 -22.63
C GLY A 616 -21.78 -10.06 -23.31
N ASP A 617 -21.26 -9.06 -24.02
CA ASP A 617 -19.98 -9.14 -24.72
C ASP A 617 -18.82 -9.26 -23.74
N VAL A 618 -18.87 -8.51 -22.63
CA VAL A 618 -17.84 -8.53 -21.59
C VAL A 618 -17.84 -9.86 -20.85
N MET A 619 -19.00 -10.41 -20.52
CA MET A 619 -19.11 -11.74 -19.89
C MET A 619 -18.60 -12.85 -20.83
N GLY A 620 -18.91 -12.76 -22.12
CA GLY A 620 -18.39 -13.68 -23.13
C GLY A 620 -16.87 -13.64 -23.23
N ASP A 621 -16.29 -12.44 -23.19
CA ASP A 621 -14.85 -12.25 -23.21
C ASP A 621 -14.16 -12.79 -21.95
N LEU A 622 -14.72 -12.52 -20.75
CA LEU A 622 -14.20 -13.06 -19.50
C LEU A 622 -14.21 -14.58 -19.47
N ASN A 623 -15.29 -15.21 -19.94
CA ASN A 623 -15.38 -16.66 -20.02
C ASN A 623 -14.32 -17.22 -21.00
N SER A 624 -14.05 -16.55 -22.11
CA SER A 624 -13.01 -16.95 -23.05
C SER A 624 -11.61 -16.86 -22.45
N ARG A 625 -11.42 -16.02 -21.45
CA ARG A 625 -10.18 -15.82 -20.67
C ARG A 625 -10.11 -16.70 -19.43
N ARG A 626 -10.85 -17.79 -19.39
CA ARG A 626 -10.93 -18.68 -18.22
C ARG A 626 -11.44 -17.98 -16.96
N GLY A 627 -12.17 -16.87 -17.12
CA GLY A 627 -12.74 -16.12 -16.01
C GLY A 627 -13.91 -16.87 -15.36
N ARG A 628 -13.96 -16.77 -14.02
CA ARG A 628 -15.06 -17.29 -13.21
C ARG A 628 -15.83 -16.10 -12.63
N ILE A 629 -17.04 -15.88 -13.13
CA ILE A 629 -17.90 -14.78 -12.66
C ILE A 629 -18.54 -15.22 -11.35
N GLU A 630 -18.40 -14.41 -10.30
CA GLU A 630 -18.98 -14.65 -8.97
C GLU A 630 -20.31 -13.94 -8.77
N GLY A 631 -20.43 -12.74 -9.31
CA GLY A 631 -21.62 -11.94 -9.11
C GLY A 631 -21.75 -10.79 -10.09
N MET A 632 -22.96 -10.29 -10.18
CA MET A 632 -23.31 -9.12 -10.97
C MET A 632 -24.24 -8.24 -10.15
N GLU A 633 -24.04 -6.96 -10.25
CA GLU A 633 -24.84 -5.94 -9.56
C GLU A 633 -25.21 -4.83 -10.53
N ALA A 634 -26.51 -4.56 -10.63
CA ALA A 634 -26.99 -3.42 -11.41
C ALA A 634 -26.96 -2.15 -10.56
N VAL A 635 -26.27 -1.14 -11.05
CA VAL A 635 -26.23 0.19 -10.44
C VAL A 635 -26.61 1.22 -11.50
N ASP A 636 -27.81 1.77 -11.39
CA ASP A 636 -28.41 2.66 -12.38
C ASP A 636 -28.41 2.04 -13.79
N ASN A 637 -27.77 2.68 -14.77
CA ASN A 637 -27.63 2.20 -16.15
C ASN A 637 -26.34 1.41 -16.39
N THR A 638 -25.65 0.98 -15.34
CA THR A 638 -24.40 0.25 -15.42
C THR A 638 -24.50 -1.10 -14.71
N GLN A 639 -23.71 -2.05 -15.18
CA GLN A 639 -23.55 -3.37 -14.57
C GLN A 639 -22.14 -3.48 -14.01
N ILE A 640 -22.04 -3.94 -12.77
CA ILE A 640 -20.78 -4.29 -12.13
C ILE A 640 -20.64 -5.80 -12.15
N ILE A 641 -19.63 -6.29 -12.86
CA ILE A 641 -19.33 -7.73 -13.00
C ILE A 641 -18.12 -8.02 -12.12
N ARG A 642 -18.27 -8.98 -11.20
CA ARG A 642 -17.18 -9.42 -10.31
C ARG A 642 -16.81 -10.86 -10.61
N GLY A 643 -15.53 -11.17 -10.54
CA GLY A 643 -15.06 -12.53 -10.77
C GLY A 643 -13.56 -12.68 -10.58
N PHE A 644 -13.08 -13.87 -10.95
CA PHE A 644 -11.67 -14.23 -10.93
C PHE A 644 -11.19 -14.61 -12.32
N VAL A 645 -9.99 -14.14 -12.68
CA VAL A 645 -9.39 -14.43 -13.99
C VAL A 645 -7.89 -14.66 -13.81
N PRO A 646 -7.28 -15.69 -14.44
CA PRO A 646 -5.84 -15.86 -14.40
C PRO A 646 -5.11 -14.65 -15.00
N LEU A 647 -4.02 -14.20 -14.35
CA LEU A 647 -3.23 -13.05 -14.82
C LEU A 647 -2.74 -13.23 -16.26
N SER A 648 -2.38 -14.46 -16.64
CA SER A 648 -1.91 -14.79 -17.99
C SER A 648 -2.89 -14.41 -19.10
N GLU A 649 -4.19 -14.38 -18.80
CA GLU A 649 -5.27 -14.06 -19.73
C GLU A 649 -5.63 -12.55 -19.75
N MET A 650 -5.07 -11.78 -18.83
CA MET A 650 -5.42 -10.37 -18.65
C MET A 650 -4.53 -9.39 -19.41
N PHE A 651 -3.43 -9.87 -20.01
CA PHE A 651 -2.57 -8.99 -20.80
C PHE A 651 -3.29 -8.42 -22.02
N GLY A 652 -3.27 -7.08 -22.15
CA GLY A 652 -4.00 -6.36 -23.20
C GLY A 652 -5.51 -6.20 -22.95
N TYR A 653 -6.04 -6.70 -21.83
CA TYR A 653 -7.47 -6.64 -21.54
C TYR A 653 -8.04 -5.21 -21.53
N ALA A 654 -7.29 -4.23 -21.04
CA ALA A 654 -7.72 -2.82 -21.06
C ALA A 654 -8.10 -2.34 -22.47
N THR A 655 -7.29 -2.70 -23.46
CA THR A 655 -7.52 -2.36 -24.86
C THR A 655 -8.75 -3.10 -25.42
N ASP A 656 -8.87 -4.38 -25.10
CA ASP A 656 -9.99 -5.20 -25.57
C ASP A 656 -11.32 -4.74 -24.94
N LEU A 657 -11.34 -4.43 -23.66
CA LEU A 657 -12.51 -3.90 -22.97
C LEU A 657 -12.94 -2.54 -23.57
N ARG A 658 -12.00 -1.62 -23.77
CA ARG A 658 -12.27 -0.31 -24.38
C ARG A 658 -12.82 -0.45 -25.78
N SER A 659 -12.26 -1.35 -26.58
CA SER A 659 -12.73 -1.61 -27.95
C SER A 659 -14.16 -2.15 -27.96
N ARG A 660 -14.49 -3.08 -27.10
CA ARG A 660 -15.84 -3.71 -27.00
C ARG A 660 -16.89 -2.77 -26.43
N THR A 661 -16.51 -1.86 -25.54
CA THR A 661 -17.42 -0.96 -24.83
C THR A 661 -17.40 0.49 -25.35
N GLN A 662 -16.77 0.72 -26.51
CA GLN A 662 -16.59 2.05 -27.09
C GLN A 662 -15.95 3.05 -26.09
N GLY A 663 -15.00 2.56 -25.30
CA GLY A 663 -14.30 3.33 -24.26
C GLY A 663 -15.07 3.55 -22.96
N ARG A 664 -16.28 3.02 -22.83
CA ARG A 664 -17.14 3.22 -21.63
C ARG A 664 -16.95 2.19 -20.53
N GLY A 665 -16.28 1.08 -20.82
CA GLY A 665 -15.95 0.04 -19.81
C GLY A 665 -14.72 0.41 -19.01
N VAL A 666 -14.80 0.22 -17.70
CA VAL A 666 -13.68 0.39 -16.76
C VAL A 666 -13.53 -0.92 -16.00
N TYR A 667 -12.29 -1.28 -15.67
CA TYR A 667 -12.06 -2.42 -14.80
C TYR A 667 -10.98 -2.11 -13.77
N THR A 668 -11.05 -2.86 -12.70
CA THR A 668 -10.00 -2.94 -11.70
C THR A 668 -9.65 -4.40 -11.46
N MET A 669 -8.40 -4.70 -11.23
CA MET A 669 -7.97 -6.03 -10.84
C MET A 669 -6.92 -5.96 -9.75
N GLN A 670 -6.93 -6.98 -8.90
CA GLN A 670 -5.94 -7.13 -7.83
C GLN A 670 -5.57 -8.60 -7.70
N SER A 671 -4.34 -8.86 -7.30
CA SER A 671 -3.91 -10.23 -6.98
C SER A 671 -4.74 -10.74 -5.80
N ASP A 672 -5.25 -11.97 -5.92
CA ASP A 672 -6.07 -12.56 -4.88
C ASP A 672 -5.43 -13.85 -4.34
N HIS A 673 -5.26 -14.86 -5.17
CA HIS A 673 -4.70 -16.16 -4.78
C HIS A 673 -4.01 -16.84 -5.96
N PHE A 674 -3.46 -18.02 -5.70
CA PHE A 674 -2.91 -18.90 -6.71
C PHE A 674 -3.82 -20.11 -6.92
N GLU A 675 -4.08 -20.50 -8.16
CA GLU A 675 -4.83 -21.71 -8.53
C GLU A 675 -3.99 -22.63 -9.41
N GLU A 676 -4.35 -23.90 -9.44
CA GLU A 676 -3.68 -24.88 -10.28
C GLU A 676 -3.94 -24.62 -11.77
N VAL A 677 -2.86 -24.58 -12.54
CA VAL A 677 -2.91 -24.42 -13.99
C VAL A 677 -3.51 -25.68 -14.62
N PRO A 678 -4.49 -25.56 -15.54
CA PRO A 678 -5.01 -26.71 -16.28
C PRO A 678 -3.90 -27.52 -16.95
N LYS A 679 -3.97 -28.85 -16.86
CA LYS A 679 -2.88 -29.75 -17.27
C LYS A 679 -2.35 -29.49 -18.68
N SER A 680 -3.20 -29.21 -19.65
CA SER A 680 -2.79 -28.92 -21.04
C SER A 680 -1.91 -27.65 -21.13
N ILE A 681 -2.25 -26.63 -20.36
CA ILE A 681 -1.53 -25.35 -20.32
C ILE A 681 -0.22 -25.52 -19.51
N ALA A 682 -0.29 -26.26 -18.40
CA ALA A 682 0.89 -26.57 -17.58
C ALA A 682 1.95 -27.33 -18.40
N ASP A 683 1.54 -28.33 -19.19
CA ASP A 683 2.44 -29.08 -20.03
C ASP A 683 3.14 -28.20 -21.10
N GLU A 684 2.43 -27.23 -21.67
CA GLU A 684 3.01 -26.25 -22.60
C GLU A 684 4.03 -25.31 -21.90
N ILE A 685 3.70 -24.84 -20.72
CA ILE A 685 4.58 -23.94 -19.93
C ILE A 685 5.86 -24.70 -19.56
N ILE A 686 5.72 -25.94 -19.05
CA ILE A 686 6.85 -26.80 -18.68
C ILE A 686 7.74 -27.10 -19.90
N ALA A 687 7.12 -27.42 -21.04
CA ALA A 687 7.86 -27.70 -22.26
C ALA A 687 8.65 -26.49 -22.77
N LYS A 688 8.03 -25.32 -22.80
CA LYS A 688 8.69 -24.06 -23.19
C LYS A 688 9.87 -23.72 -22.27
N ARG A 689 9.70 -23.91 -20.96
CA ARG A 689 10.75 -23.60 -19.98
C ARG A 689 11.92 -24.59 -20.07
N ASN A 690 11.67 -25.85 -20.34
CA ASN A 690 12.67 -26.91 -20.46
C ASN A 690 13.28 -27.00 -21.88
N GLY A 691 13.07 -26.01 -22.76
CA GLY A 691 13.70 -25.90 -24.06
C GLY A 691 13.22 -26.96 -25.08
N LYS A 692 12.01 -27.49 -24.93
CA LYS A 692 11.39 -28.45 -25.84
C LYS A 692 10.30 -27.84 -26.71
#